data_3aae9298534bfcb93e76d45664f9c070
#
_entry.id   3aae9298534bfcb93e76d45664f9c070
#
_cell.length_a   1.000
_cell.length_b   1.000
_cell.length_c   1.000
_cell.angle_alpha   90.00
_cell.angle_beta   90.00
_cell.angle_gamma   90.00
#
_symmetry.space_group_name_H-M   'P 1'
#
loop_
_entity.id
_entity.type
_entity.pdbx_description
1 polymer ?
#
loop_
_entity_poly.entity_id
_entity_poly.type
_entity_poly.pdbx_seq_one_letter_code
_entity_poly.pdbx_strand_id
1 'polypeptide(L)'
;MKVKGSVYKTSKAIGFKIFAVFMLFLSGTQIVDGQEKIKIACVGNSVTYGYKIDHPETNSYPAQLQQLLGDTYEVENFGKSGATLLRKGHRPYMDQKEFGDAVKFQPDILIISLGLNDTDPRNWPNYRDEFIADYMALIDSIKKSDGTSPKLWIGRMTPIFHTHPRFKSGTRDWFWQIQETIEQVASNCNGKLIDWHSPLHMRPDLFPDALHPNKEGAGIMAHLAYQHVTGDYGGLQVSPIFGPHMVLQRHKSIPVWGKGNRGEKVFVELNGKSAEVSTGVDGNWHVELPAMKHGGPYELRVRSMSEKVVFEDVMIGEVWLCAGQSNMAFKVNQSASGAEALKQKMPSNLRLMNYKQHAYTDNVAWDSITLKKVNDLDYLSGQWQVCNTGSVADFSAVAWYFGNKLEEELGVPVGLIQLAVGGSPTEAWIDRKTLEFHPRLVNMLYGWRNNDHTMKWCRQRAGENIQKATSLMQRHPYEPAYLYEAGISQIAGYSIKGVLWYQGESNAHNAELHEVLFPTLVDSWREAWELPELPFYFAQLSSLNRPSWPHFRNSQRQLAKQIPYTSMVVTSDVGDKTDVRPTQKKPVGERFAHLALHQLYNKHAVPYGNIAIEKVEGNKRELRITFNHTAELRTSDGEPLHELEVAGEDGLFHPAKAVLKDNHLLIDFGKQDIKVVRYGWKPYSQGNLVNEMGVPASTFLIKQPFKDI
;
A
#
# COMPACT_ATOMS: atom_id res chain seq x y z
N MET A 1 -11.71 45.32 39.36
CA MET A 1 -12.00 46.67 38.88
C MET A 1 -12.94 46.53 37.68
N LYS A 2 -14.20 46.95 37.85
CA LYS A 2 -15.28 46.91 36.87
C LYS A 2 -15.10 48.01 35.83
N VAL A 3 -15.36 47.77 34.52
CA VAL A 3 -16.02 48.75 33.65
C VAL A 3 -16.93 48.03 32.65
N LYS A 4 -18.19 48.39 32.74
CA LYS A 4 -19.34 48.20 31.83
C LYS A 4 -19.03 48.89 30.48
N GLY A 5 -19.51 48.52 29.32
CA GLY A 5 -20.86 48.25 28.86
C GLY A 5 -21.17 49.26 27.73
N SER A 6 -21.73 48.84 26.62
CA SER A 6 -22.81 49.62 25.96
C SER A 6 -23.36 48.86 24.73
N VAL A 7 -24.68 48.74 24.79
CA VAL A 7 -25.59 48.24 23.77
C VAL A 7 -25.99 49.40 22.86
N TYR A 8 -26.08 49.19 21.54
CA TYR A 8 -26.97 49.98 20.68
C TYR A 8 -27.80 49.10 19.75
N LYS A 9 -29.11 49.11 20.04
CA LYS A 9 -30.17 48.72 19.14
C LYS A 9 -30.55 49.92 18.29
N THR A 10 -30.76 49.77 16.99
CA THR A 10 -31.70 50.60 16.23
C THR A 10 -32.49 49.74 15.26
N SER A 11 -33.77 49.66 15.53
CA SER A 11 -34.82 49.20 14.64
C SER A 11 -35.21 50.30 13.65
N LYS A 12 -35.42 49.98 12.39
CA LYS A 12 -36.30 50.78 11.51
C LYS A 12 -37.23 49.84 10.75
N ALA A 13 -38.51 49.95 11.08
CA ALA A 13 -39.62 49.40 10.34
C ALA A 13 -39.85 50.25 9.08
N ILE A 14 -40.06 49.57 7.93
CA ILE A 14 -40.60 50.19 6.74
C ILE A 14 -41.89 49.44 6.36
N GLY A 15 -42.99 50.17 6.34
CA GLY A 15 -44.32 49.66 6.14
C GLY A 15 -44.59 49.16 4.73
N PHE A 16 -45.31 48.08 4.65
CA PHE A 16 -45.89 47.53 3.42
C PHE A 16 -47.27 48.18 3.16
N LYS A 17 -47.42 48.87 2.02
CA LYS A 17 -48.70 49.23 1.45
C LYS A 17 -49.16 48.07 0.58
N ILE A 18 -50.28 47.46 0.96
CA ILE A 18 -51.01 46.44 0.19
C ILE A 18 -51.76 47.14 -0.93
N PHE A 19 -51.44 46.86 -2.18
CA PHE A 19 -52.28 47.12 -3.33
C PHE A 19 -52.85 45.79 -3.84
N ALA A 20 -54.11 45.55 -3.59
CA ALA A 20 -54.84 44.40 -4.14
C ALA A 20 -55.22 44.69 -5.59
N VAL A 21 -54.60 43.96 -6.52
CA VAL A 21 -55.06 43.87 -7.91
C VAL A 21 -55.65 42.46 -8.12
N PHE A 22 -56.95 42.39 -8.27
CA PHE A 22 -57.69 41.21 -8.71
C PHE A 22 -57.38 41.00 -10.18
N MET A 23 -56.52 40.02 -10.51
CA MET A 23 -56.44 39.41 -11.85
C MET A 23 -57.09 38.07 -11.81
N LEU A 24 -58.14 37.92 -12.64
CA LEU A 24 -58.70 36.59 -13.00
C LEU A 24 -57.62 35.80 -13.72
N PHE A 25 -57.08 34.78 -13.08
CA PHE A 25 -56.32 33.75 -13.75
C PHE A 25 -57.30 32.67 -14.24
N LEU A 26 -57.50 32.63 -15.55
CA LEU A 26 -57.96 31.43 -16.24
C LEU A 26 -56.98 30.33 -15.93
N SER A 27 -57.41 29.29 -15.24
CA SER A 27 -56.69 28.04 -15.01
C SER A 27 -56.53 27.29 -16.32
N GLY A 28 -55.47 27.68 -17.08
CA GLY A 28 -54.89 26.76 -18.04
C GLY A 28 -54.08 25.75 -17.22
N THR A 29 -54.58 24.56 -17.08
CA THR A 29 -53.79 23.39 -16.72
C THR A 29 -52.75 23.23 -17.82
N GLN A 30 -51.53 23.78 -17.60
CA GLN A 30 -50.39 23.28 -18.33
C GLN A 30 -50.21 21.82 -17.87
N ILE A 31 -50.54 20.90 -18.78
CA ILE A 31 -50.04 19.55 -18.75
C ILE A 31 -48.52 19.74 -18.82
N VAL A 32 -47.82 19.62 -17.71
CA VAL A 32 -46.37 19.40 -17.71
C VAL A 32 -46.22 18.10 -18.45
N ASP A 33 -45.83 18.18 -19.70
CA ASP A 33 -45.46 17.03 -20.51
C ASP A 33 -44.36 16.32 -19.69
N GLY A 34 -44.68 15.16 -19.11
CA GLY A 34 -43.77 14.43 -18.24
C GLY A 34 -42.55 14.03 -19.06
N GLN A 35 -41.45 14.68 -18.81
CA GLN A 35 -40.18 14.31 -19.45
C GLN A 35 -39.98 12.81 -19.27
N GLU A 36 -39.87 12.06 -20.37
CA GLU A 36 -39.71 10.62 -20.35
C GLU A 36 -38.44 10.27 -19.56
N LYS A 37 -38.56 9.43 -18.53
CA LYS A 37 -37.45 9.06 -17.68
C LYS A 37 -36.43 8.24 -18.46
N ILE A 38 -35.14 8.45 -18.16
CA ILE A 38 -34.07 7.64 -18.72
C ILE A 38 -34.06 6.28 -17.99
N LYS A 39 -34.32 5.21 -18.73
CA LYS A 39 -34.42 3.85 -18.19
C LYS A 39 -33.09 3.16 -18.06
N ILE A 40 -32.78 2.64 -16.87
CA ILE A 40 -31.58 1.89 -16.59
C ILE A 40 -31.94 0.48 -16.15
N ALA A 41 -31.50 -0.53 -16.91
CA ALA A 41 -31.62 -1.93 -16.53
C ALA A 41 -30.32 -2.39 -15.84
N CYS A 42 -30.41 -2.86 -14.59
CA CYS A 42 -29.33 -3.51 -13.88
C CYS A 42 -29.49 -5.03 -13.98
N VAL A 43 -28.80 -5.64 -14.93
CA VAL A 43 -28.79 -7.08 -15.20
C VAL A 43 -27.66 -7.75 -14.42
N GLY A 44 -27.94 -8.85 -13.74
CA GLY A 44 -26.88 -9.52 -12.99
C GLY A 44 -27.33 -10.73 -12.17
N ASN A 45 -26.44 -11.11 -11.27
CA ASN A 45 -26.62 -12.27 -10.39
C ASN A 45 -27.12 -11.86 -8.98
N SER A 46 -26.75 -12.65 -7.96
CA SER A 46 -27.10 -12.40 -6.54
C SER A 46 -26.60 -11.06 -6.01
N VAL A 47 -25.48 -10.55 -6.50
CA VAL A 47 -24.92 -9.25 -6.10
C VAL A 47 -25.85 -8.12 -6.57
N THR A 48 -26.32 -8.19 -7.81
CA THR A 48 -27.31 -7.24 -8.36
C THR A 48 -28.64 -7.35 -7.65
N TYR A 49 -29.12 -8.57 -7.41
CA TYR A 49 -30.35 -8.82 -6.64
C TYR A 49 -30.30 -8.18 -5.24
N GLY A 50 -29.13 -8.15 -4.59
CA GLY A 50 -28.95 -7.73 -3.21
C GLY A 50 -29.12 -8.88 -2.21
N TYR A 51 -28.64 -10.08 -2.58
CA TYR A 51 -28.72 -11.26 -1.72
C TYR A 51 -28.00 -11.03 -0.37
N LYS A 52 -28.65 -11.41 0.73
CA LYS A 52 -28.21 -11.18 2.12
C LYS A 52 -28.13 -9.70 2.56
N ILE A 53 -28.66 -8.78 1.79
CA ILE A 53 -28.84 -7.40 2.20
C ILE A 53 -30.26 -7.28 2.80
N ASP A 54 -30.36 -6.70 3.99
CA ASP A 54 -31.65 -6.38 4.58
C ASP A 54 -32.37 -5.32 3.71
N HIS A 55 -33.63 -5.56 3.38
CA HIS A 55 -34.42 -4.68 2.52
C HIS A 55 -33.72 -4.39 1.17
N PRO A 56 -33.47 -5.41 0.32
CA PRO A 56 -32.77 -5.23 -0.94
C PRO A 56 -33.51 -4.27 -1.90
N GLU A 57 -34.83 -4.13 -1.78
CA GLU A 57 -35.66 -3.17 -2.51
C GLU A 57 -35.27 -1.71 -2.26
N THR A 58 -34.53 -1.41 -1.20
CA THR A 58 -34.01 -0.07 -0.88
C THR A 58 -32.49 -0.03 -0.74
N ASN A 59 -31.85 -1.16 -0.45
CA ASN A 59 -30.44 -1.23 -0.06
C ASN A 59 -29.53 -1.98 -1.04
N SER A 60 -30.08 -2.64 -2.08
CA SER A 60 -29.26 -3.18 -3.17
C SER A 60 -28.60 -2.06 -3.98
N TYR A 61 -27.53 -2.34 -4.74
CA TYR A 61 -26.89 -1.28 -5.52
C TYR A 61 -27.80 -0.62 -6.55
N PRO A 62 -28.71 -1.33 -7.26
CA PRO A 62 -29.64 -0.67 -8.16
C PRO A 62 -30.60 0.28 -7.45
N ALA A 63 -31.10 -0.11 -6.27
CA ALA A 63 -31.99 0.73 -5.48
C ALA A 63 -31.27 1.99 -4.94
N GLN A 64 -30.02 1.84 -4.46
CA GLN A 64 -29.20 2.98 -4.04
C GLN A 64 -28.80 3.86 -5.23
N LEU A 65 -28.57 3.28 -6.42
CA LEU A 65 -28.33 4.03 -7.65
C LEU A 65 -29.54 4.88 -8.04
N GLN A 66 -30.76 4.34 -7.92
CA GLN A 66 -32.00 5.11 -8.12
C GLN A 66 -32.06 6.33 -7.19
N GLN A 67 -31.70 6.14 -5.91
CA GLN A 67 -31.70 7.24 -4.94
C GLN A 67 -30.70 8.34 -5.32
N LEU A 68 -29.51 7.96 -5.82
CA LEU A 68 -28.47 8.91 -6.25
C LEU A 68 -28.86 9.67 -7.52
N LEU A 69 -29.51 9.01 -8.47
CA LEU A 69 -29.87 9.59 -9.77
C LEU A 69 -31.15 10.44 -9.72
N GLY A 70 -32.04 10.20 -8.75
CA GLY A 70 -33.30 10.92 -8.57
C GLY A 70 -34.36 10.60 -9.65
N ASP A 71 -35.37 11.48 -9.76
CA ASP A 71 -36.60 11.21 -10.53
C ASP A 71 -36.44 11.29 -12.05
N THR A 72 -35.34 11.83 -12.55
CA THR A 72 -35.02 11.89 -13.99
C THR A 72 -34.74 10.50 -14.56
N TYR A 73 -34.39 9.54 -13.72
CA TYR A 73 -34.06 8.18 -14.10
C TYR A 73 -35.09 7.19 -13.53
N GLU A 74 -35.22 6.05 -14.20
CA GLU A 74 -35.95 4.86 -13.75
C GLU A 74 -35.00 3.68 -13.76
N VAL A 75 -34.54 3.25 -12.55
CA VAL A 75 -33.57 2.16 -12.38
C VAL A 75 -34.27 0.90 -11.93
N GLU A 76 -34.21 -0.15 -12.76
CA GLU A 76 -34.80 -1.44 -12.43
C GLU A 76 -33.81 -2.54 -12.19
N ASN A 77 -34.07 -3.36 -11.17
CA ASN A 77 -33.24 -4.46 -10.73
C ASN A 77 -33.67 -5.78 -11.37
N PHE A 78 -32.91 -6.27 -12.33
CA PHE A 78 -33.09 -7.56 -12.98
C PHE A 78 -32.05 -8.59 -12.53
N GLY A 79 -31.62 -8.52 -11.28
CA GLY A 79 -30.70 -9.46 -10.67
C GLY A 79 -31.35 -10.81 -10.37
N LYS A 80 -30.63 -11.92 -10.68
CA LYS A 80 -31.08 -13.28 -10.39
C LYS A 80 -30.03 -14.06 -9.61
N SER A 81 -30.32 -14.36 -8.35
CA SER A 81 -29.38 -15.12 -7.52
C SER A 81 -29.01 -16.47 -8.15
N GLY A 82 -27.70 -16.73 -8.19
CA GLY A 82 -27.14 -17.98 -8.76
C GLY A 82 -27.05 -18.01 -10.29
N ALA A 83 -27.50 -16.97 -10.99
CA ALA A 83 -27.47 -16.97 -12.45
C ALA A 83 -26.04 -16.94 -13.02
N THR A 84 -25.82 -17.73 -14.06
CA THR A 84 -24.59 -17.76 -14.86
C THR A 84 -24.78 -16.94 -16.14
N LEU A 85 -23.67 -16.42 -16.66
CA LEU A 85 -23.65 -15.87 -18.00
C LEU A 85 -23.74 -16.98 -19.05
N LEU A 86 -22.94 -18.04 -18.87
CA LEU A 86 -22.90 -19.19 -19.77
C LEU A 86 -24.28 -19.82 -19.94
N ARG A 87 -24.73 -19.94 -21.19
CA ARG A 87 -26.05 -20.50 -21.55
C ARG A 87 -26.15 -21.99 -21.28
N LYS A 88 -25.00 -22.71 -21.24
CA LYS A 88 -24.91 -24.09 -20.80
C LYS A 88 -24.56 -24.24 -19.33
N GLY A 89 -24.43 -23.13 -18.61
CA GLY A 89 -24.17 -23.14 -17.17
C GLY A 89 -25.33 -23.79 -16.39
N HIS A 90 -25.11 -24.04 -15.10
CA HIS A 90 -26.09 -24.72 -14.27
C HIS A 90 -27.37 -23.89 -14.01
N ARG A 91 -27.34 -22.57 -14.27
CA ARG A 91 -28.47 -21.65 -14.14
C ARG A 91 -28.35 -20.46 -15.09
N PRO A 92 -28.55 -20.66 -16.41
CA PRO A 92 -28.37 -19.60 -17.39
C PRO A 92 -29.26 -18.37 -17.11
N TYR A 93 -28.71 -17.18 -17.14
CA TYR A 93 -29.46 -15.94 -16.93
C TYR A 93 -30.54 -15.76 -18.02
N MET A 94 -30.21 -16.09 -19.26
CA MET A 94 -31.14 -15.93 -20.40
C MET A 94 -32.36 -16.83 -20.34
N ASP A 95 -32.34 -17.88 -19.47
CA ASP A 95 -33.51 -18.74 -19.23
C ASP A 95 -34.34 -18.26 -18.02
N GLN A 96 -33.96 -17.18 -17.37
CA GLN A 96 -34.67 -16.69 -16.18
C GLN A 96 -35.74 -15.64 -16.57
N LYS A 97 -36.80 -15.53 -15.75
CA LYS A 97 -37.86 -14.52 -15.91
C LYS A 97 -37.28 -13.09 -15.98
N GLU A 98 -36.31 -12.80 -15.16
CA GLU A 98 -35.66 -11.49 -15.03
C GLU A 98 -35.00 -11.04 -16.33
N PHE A 99 -34.50 -11.95 -17.16
CA PHE A 99 -34.00 -11.65 -18.50
C PHE A 99 -35.16 -11.20 -19.41
N GLY A 100 -36.27 -11.95 -19.45
CA GLY A 100 -37.43 -11.59 -20.24
C GLY A 100 -38.03 -10.24 -19.82
N ASP A 101 -38.02 -9.92 -18.55
CA ASP A 101 -38.48 -8.64 -18.02
C ASP A 101 -37.52 -7.50 -18.40
N ALA A 102 -36.19 -7.72 -18.37
CA ALA A 102 -35.20 -6.73 -18.82
C ALA A 102 -35.35 -6.40 -20.32
N VAL A 103 -35.61 -7.41 -21.15
CA VAL A 103 -35.90 -7.20 -22.59
C VAL A 103 -37.15 -6.35 -22.80
N LYS A 104 -38.25 -6.62 -22.05
CA LYS A 104 -39.50 -5.85 -22.13
C LYS A 104 -39.36 -4.41 -21.62
N PHE A 105 -38.43 -4.18 -20.70
CA PHE A 105 -38.20 -2.85 -20.11
C PHE A 105 -37.62 -1.85 -21.11
N GLN A 106 -36.89 -2.32 -22.14
CA GLN A 106 -36.34 -1.49 -23.21
C GLN A 106 -35.47 -0.34 -22.69
N PRO A 107 -34.36 -0.63 -22.01
CA PRO A 107 -33.58 0.39 -21.33
C PRO A 107 -32.85 1.34 -22.29
N ASP A 108 -32.60 2.56 -21.84
CA ASP A 108 -31.67 3.52 -22.46
C ASP A 108 -30.21 3.22 -22.08
N ILE A 109 -30.03 2.66 -20.88
CA ILE A 109 -28.74 2.30 -20.33
C ILE A 109 -28.83 0.87 -19.77
N LEU A 110 -27.88 0.04 -20.14
CA LEU A 110 -27.75 -1.34 -19.68
C LEU A 110 -26.47 -1.51 -18.85
N ILE A 111 -26.61 -1.94 -17.60
CA ILE A 111 -25.52 -2.27 -16.71
C ILE A 111 -25.54 -3.78 -16.48
N ILE A 112 -24.47 -4.50 -16.86
CA ILE A 112 -24.39 -5.96 -16.71
C ILE A 112 -23.33 -6.34 -15.67
N SER A 113 -23.70 -7.21 -14.72
CA SER A 113 -22.84 -7.79 -13.69
C SER A 113 -23.04 -9.30 -13.61
N LEU A 114 -22.47 -10.04 -14.56
CA LEU A 114 -22.48 -11.50 -14.64
C LEU A 114 -21.07 -12.06 -14.73
N GLY A 115 -20.92 -13.37 -14.56
CA GLY A 115 -19.64 -14.09 -14.57
C GLY A 115 -19.27 -14.72 -13.22
N LEU A 116 -19.71 -14.14 -12.11
CA LEU A 116 -19.31 -14.59 -10.77
C LEU A 116 -19.71 -16.06 -10.48
N ASN A 117 -20.90 -16.50 -10.92
CA ASN A 117 -21.36 -17.87 -10.78
C ASN A 117 -20.75 -18.83 -11.81
N ASP A 118 -20.17 -18.27 -12.86
CA ASP A 118 -19.47 -19.02 -13.90
C ASP A 118 -18.14 -19.60 -13.37
N THR A 119 -17.62 -19.07 -12.24
CA THR A 119 -16.49 -19.66 -11.49
C THR A 119 -16.79 -21.04 -10.89
N ASP A 120 -18.02 -21.53 -10.91
CA ASP A 120 -18.37 -22.85 -10.40
C ASP A 120 -17.73 -23.96 -11.27
N PRO A 121 -17.22 -25.05 -10.69
CA PRO A 121 -16.63 -26.18 -11.43
C PRO A 121 -17.55 -26.83 -12.47
N ARG A 122 -18.84 -26.66 -12.36
CA ARG A 122 -19.82 -27.15 -13.35
C ARG A 122 -19.87 -26.30 -14.63
N ASN A 123 -19.36 -25.09 -14.58
CA ASN A 123 -19.51 -24.10 -15.65
C ASN A 123 -18.17 -23.86 -16.37
N TRP A 124 -17.26 -23.10 -15.80
CA TRP A 124 -16.07 -22.57 -16.46
C TRP A 124 -15.19 -23.64 -17.12
N PRO A 125 -14.80 -24.73 -16.45
CA PRO A 125 -13.93 -25.72 -17.08
C PRO A 125 -14.56 -26.43 -18.28
N ASN A 126 -15.90 -26.43 -18.37
CA ASN A 126 -16.62 -27.14 -19.43
C ASN A 126 -17.00 -26.25 -20.61
N TYR A 127 -17.26 -24.94 -20.37
CA TYR A 127 -17.91 -24.08 -21.36
C TYR A 127 -17.21 -22.74 -21.58
N ARG A 128 -15.97 -22.56 -21.06
CA ARG A 128 -15.24 -21.28 -21.13
C ARG A 128 -15.13 -20.69 -22.52
N ASP A 129 -15.01 -21.53 -23.54
CA ASP A 129 -14.85 -21.11 -24.94
C ASP A 129 -16.13 -20.46 -25.51
N GLU A 130 -17.28 -20.64 -24.85
CA GLU A 130 -18.57 -20.07 -25.26
C GLU A 130 -18.83 -18.71 -24.58
N PHE A 131 -18.07 -18.33 -23.58
CA PHE A 131 -18.37 -17.19 -22.70
C PHE A 131 -18.52 -15.87 -23.46
N ILE A 132 -17.62 -15.55 -24.39
CA ILE A 132 -17.68 -14.32 -25.19
C ILE A 132 -18.93 -14.33 -26.08
N ALA A 133 -19.19 -15.44 -26.75
CA ALA A 133 -20.35 -15.57 -27.65
C ALA A 133 -21.67 -15.44 -26.87
N ASP A 134 -21.77 -16.08 -25.72
CA ASP A 134 -22.94 -16.01 -24.85
C ASP A 134 -23.14 -14.59 -24.27
N TYR A 135 -22.06 -13.91 -23.93
CA TYR A 135 -22.13 -12.52 -23.46
C TYR A 135 -22.61 -11.58 -24.54
N MET A 136 -22.07 -11.70 -25.75
CA MET A 136 -22.53 -10.92 -26.92
C MET A 136 -23.97 -11.20 -27.23
N ALA A 137 -24.43 -12.45 -27.18
CA ALA A 137 -25.84 -12.81 -27.39
C ALA A 137 -26.77 -12.17 -26.35
N LEU A 138 -26.35 -12.11 -25.09
CA LEU A 138 -27.11 -11.39 -24.04
C LEU A 138 -27.23 -9.91 -24.36
N ILE A 139 -26.13 -9.23 -24.70
CA ILE A 139 -26.11 -7.81 -25.05
C ILE A 139 -27.03 -7.54 -26.25
N ASP A 140 -26.93 -8.36 -27.29
CA ASP A 140 -27.71 -8.20 -28.51
C ASP A 140 -29.21 -8.45 -28.34
N SER A 141 -29.62 -9.16 -27.30
CA SER A 141 -31.00 -9.48 -26.98
C SER A 141 -31.74 -8.36 -26.26
N ILE A 142 -31.02 -7.39 -25.64
CA ILE A 142 -31.67 -6.30 -24.90
C ILE A 142 -31.55 -5.00 -25.72
N LYS A 143 -32.55 -4.74 -26.52
CA LYS A 143 -32.64 -3.56 -27.41
C LYS A 143 -33.96 -2.84 -27.23
N LYS A 144 -34.03 -1.59 -27.69
CA LYS A 144 -35.31 -0.83 -27.78
C LYS A 144 -36.20 -1.36 -28.88
N SER A 145 -37.45 -0.96 -28.84
CA SER A 145 -38.43 -1.36 -29.85
C SER A 145 -38.11 -0.90 -31.28
N ASP A 146 -37.34 0.20 -31.41
CA ASP A 146 -36.84 0.70 -32.69
C ASP A 146 -35.53 -0.01 -33.16
N GLY A 147 -35.07 -1.01 -32.41
CA GLY A 147 -33.84 -1.77 -32.71
C GLY A 147 -32.56 -1.10 -32.24
N THR A 148 -32.61 0.08 -31.62
CA THR A 148 -31.42 0.75 -31.10
C THR A 148 -30.89 0.04 -29.85
N SER A 149 -29.55 -0.01 -29.72
CA SER A 149 -28.87 -0.59 -28.56
C SER A 149 -28.76 0.43 -27.42
N PRO A 150 -29.00 0.02 -26.18
CA PRO A 150 -28.75 0.89 -25.01
C PRO A 150 -27.26 1.27 -24.87
N LYS A 151 -26.98 2.35 -24.16
CA LYS A 151 -25.60 2.61 -23.70
C LYS A 151 -25.17 1.51 -22.74
N LEU A 152 -24.03 0.88 -23.02
CA LEU A 152 -23.61 -0.32 -22.33
C LEU A 152 -22.51 -0.04 -21.30
N TRP A 153 -22.74 -0.51 -20.08
CA TRP A 153 -21.78 -0.58 -19.02
C TRP A 153 -21.63 -2.03 -18.54
N ILE A 154 -20.39 -2.51 -18.44
CA ILE A 154 -20.08 -3.86 -17.99
C ILE A 154 -19.31 -3.76 -16.69
N GLY A 155 -19.84 -4.35 -15.63
CA GLY A 155 -19.16 -4.41 -14.33
C GLY A 155 -18.11 -5.50 -14.30
N ARG A 156 -16.88 -5.17 -13.87
CA ARG A 156 -15.94 -6.18 -13.39
C ARG A 156 -16.58 -6.90 -12.20
N MET A 157 -16.35 -8.20 -12.10
CA MET A 157 -16.91 -8.98 -11.00
C MET A 157 -16.42 -8.44 -9.65
N THR A 158 -17.32 -8.38 -8.67
CA THR A 158 -16.94 -8.16 -7.27
C THR A 158 -16.01 -9.27 -6.77
N PRO A 159 -15.13 -9.01 -5.78
CA PRO A 159 -14.18 -10.01 -5.32
C PRO A 159 -14.85 -11.23 -4.68
N ILE A 160 -14.18 -12.39 -4.78
CA ILE A 160 -14.39 -13.54 -3.92
C ILE A 160 -13.20 -13.59 -2.96
N PHE A 161 -13.43 -13.58 -1.65
CA PHE A 161 -12.35 -13.61 -0.68
C PHE A 161 -11.94 -15.03 -0.30
N HIS A 162 -10.72 -15.17 0.19
CA HIS A 162 -10.03 -16.43 0.49
C HIS A 162 -10.78 -17.38 1.43
N THR A 163 -11.69 -16.87 2.27
CA THR A 163 -12.50 -17.70 3.18
C THR A 163 -13.68 -18.38 2.50
N HIS A 164 -14.06 -17.96 1.30
CA HIS A 164 -15.16 -18.59 0.57
C HIS A 164 -14.75 -19.98 0.03
N PRO A 165 -15.63 -21.01 0.09
CA PRO A 165 -15.31 -22.34 -0.39
C PRO A 165 -14.83 -22.43 -1.84
N ARG A 166 -15.37 -21.62 -2.73
CA ARG A 166 -14.92 -21.54 -4.13
C ARG A 166 -13.46 -21.13 -4.26
N PHE A 167 -13.03 -20.15 -3.47
CA PHE A 167 -11.66 -19.68 -3.50
C PHE A 167 -10.65 -20.77 -3.09
N LYS A 168 -11.02 -21.62 -2.12
CA LYS A 168 -10.21 -22.75 -1.65
C LYS A 168 -10.09 -23.86 -2.70
N SER A 169 -11.09 -24.03 -3.54
CA SER A 169 -11.18 -25.14 -4.51
C SER A 169 -10.51 -24.87 -5.87
N GLY A 170 -9.63 -23.86 -5.96
CA GLY A 170 -8.89 -23.56 -7.18
C GLY A 170 -9.62 -22.65 -8.18
N THR A 171 -10.81 -22.17 -7.85
CA THR A 171 -11.57 -21.24 -8.71
C THR A 171 -10.96 -19.85 -8.78
N ARG A 172 -9.90 -19.61 -8.04
CA ARG A 172 -9.15 -18.35 -7.99
C ARG A 172 -8.61 -17.95 -9.36
N ASP A 173 -7.96 -18.90 -10.05
CA ASP A 173 -7.46 -18.69 -11.40
C ASP A 173 -8.60 -18.47 -12.39
N TRP A 174 -9.70 -19.21 -12.24
CA TRP A 174 -10.88 -19.05 -13.10
C TRP A 174 -11.55 -17.69 -12.91
N PHE A 175 -11.58 -17.17 -11.69
CA PHE A 175 -12.06 -15.81 -11.42
C PHE A 175 -11.32 -14.78 -12.27
N TRP A 176 -9.99 -14.84 -12.30
CA TRP A 176 -9.19 -13.91 -13.08
C TRP A 176 -9.30 -14.14 -14.59
N GLN A 177 -9.38 -15.39 -15.04
CA GLN A 177 -9.65 -15.69 -16.43
C GLN A 177 -10.98 -15.09 -16.91
N ILE A 178 -12.03 -15.17 -16.07
CA ILE A 178 -13.33 -14.57 -16.38
C ILE A 178 -13.23 -13.04 -16.36
N GLN A 179 -12.51 -12.43 -15.42
CA GLN A 179 -12.30 -10.98 -15.41
C GLN A 179 -11.65 -10.49 -16.71
N GLU A 180 -10.58 -11.12 -17.14
CA GLU A 180 -9.89 -10.82 -18.40
C GLU A 180 -10.82 -11.00 -19.62
N THR A 181 -11.64 -12.06 -19.60
CA THR A 181 -12.63 -12.30 -20.66
C THR A 181 -13.72 -11.23 -20.68
N ILE A 182 -14.17 -10.75 -19.52
CA ILE A 182 -15.13 -9.63 -19.42
C ILE A 182 -14.54 -8.34 -20.01
N GLU A 183 -13.27 -8.06 -19.76
CA GLU A 183 -12.57 -6.91 -20.35
C GLU A 183 -12.47 -7.04 -21.89
N GLN A 184 -12.22 -8.23 -22.38
CA GLN A 184 -12.24 -8.51 -23.83
C GLN A 184 -13.63 -8.33 -24.43
N VAL A 185 -14.70 -8.79 -23.75
CA VAL A 185 -16.09 -8.53 -24.18
C VAL A 185 -16.36 -7.03 -24.27
N ALA A 186 -16.01 -6.26 -23.25
CA ALA A 186 -16.19 -4.81 -23.24
C ALA A 186 -15.48 -4.15 -24.43
N SER A 187 -14.26 -4.58 -24.73
CA SER A 187 -13.51 -4.11 -25.91
C SER A 187 -14.20 -4.46 -27.23
N ASN A 188 -14.71 -5.68 -27.37
CA ASN A 188 -15.34 -6.18 -28.59
C ASN A 188 -16.65 -5.46 -28.93
N CYS A 189 -17.42 -5.03 -27.93
CA CYS A 189 -18.72 -4.39 -28.13
C CYS A 189 -18.71 -2.87 -27.90
N ASN A 190 -17.53 -2.25 -27.80
CA ASN A 190 -17.38 -0.84 -27.44
C ASN A 190 -18.10 -0.49 -26.13
N GLY A 191 -18.23 -1.47 -25.24
CA GLY A 191 -18.78 -1.32 -23.89
C GLY A 191 -17.75 -0.64 -22.97
N LYS A 192 -18.28 0.03 -21.95
CA LYS A 192 -17.44 0.67 -20.94
C LYS A 192 -17.44 -0.15 -19.67
N LEU A 193 -16.28 -0.26 -19.02
CA LEU A 193 -16.13 -1.00 -17.77
C LEU A 193 -16.46 -0.13 -16.56
N ILE A 194 -17.11 -0.74 -15.57
CA ILE A 194 -17.18 -0.23 -14.20
C ILE A 194 -16.28 -1.13 -13.34
N ASP A 195 -15.26 -0.58 -12.73
CA ASP A 195 -14.38 -1.35 -11.84
C ASP A 195 -14.99 -1.47 -10.44
N TRP A 196 -15.82 -2.47 -10.22
CA TRP A 196 -16.30 -2.85 -8.89
C TRP A 196 -15.32 -3.74 -8.13
N HIS A 197 -14.30 -4.28 -8.81
CA HIS A 197 -13.36 -5.19 -8.17
C HIS A 197 -12.35 -4.45 -7.30
N SER A 198 -11.56 -3.55 -7.88
CA SER A 198 -10.38 -2.99 -7.21
C SER A 198 -10.70 -2.27 -5.88
N PRO A 199 -11.69 -1.37 -5.80
CA PRO A 199 -12.02 -0.71 -4.54
C PRO A 199 -12.62 -1.66 -3.50
N LEU A 200 -13.40 -2.67 -3.93
CA LEU A 200 -14.02 -3.62 -3.03
C LEU A 200 -13.06 -4.73 -2.59
N HIS A 201 -12.03 -5.06 -3.38
CA HIS A 201 -11.01 -6.04 -3.00
C HIS A 201 -10.15 -5.58 -1.81
N MET A 202 -10.01 -4.27 -1.64
CA MET A 202 -9.36 -3.67 -0.46
C MET A 202 -10.28 -3.63 0.78
N ARG A 203 -11.56 -4.02 0.66
CA ARG A 203 -12.58 -3.92 1.71
C ARG A 203 -13.24 -5.27 2.03
N PRO A 204 -12.45 -6.29 2.46
CA PRO A 204 -13.03 -7.60 2.84
C PRO A 204 -14.05 -7.50 3.97
N ASP A 205 -13.98 -6.47 4.80
CA ASP A 205 -14.95 -6.15 5.86
C ASP A 205 -16.39 -5.96 5.37
N LEU A 206 -16.56 -5.62 4.10
CA LEU A 206 -17.88 -5.42 3.48
C LEU A 206 -18.51 -6.71 2.95
N PHE A 207 -17.83 -7.86 3.10
CA PHE A 207 -18.28 -9.16 2.56
C PHE A 207 -18.44 -10.21 3.67
N PRO A 208 -19.54 -10.18 4.43
CA PRO A 208 -19.74 -11.05 5.60
C PRO A 208 -19.64 -12.55 5.30
N ASP A 209 -19.95 -12.97 4.08
CA ASP A 209 -19.82 -14.36 3.65
C ASP A 209 -18.68 -14.57 2.61
N ALA A 210 -17.80 -13.60 2.50
CA ALA A 210 -16.66 -13.58 1.57
C ALA A 210 -17.03 -13.58 0.07
N LEU A 211 -18.30 -13.32 -0.28
CA LEU A 211 -18.81 -13.30 -1.66
C LEU A 211 -19.77 -12.14 -1.92
N HIS A 212 -20.72 -11.91 -1.02
CA HIS A 212 -21.78 -10.93 -1.21
C HIS A 212 -21.50 -9.66 -0.41
N PRO A 213 -21.50 -8.49 -1.08
CA PRO A 213 -21.34 -7.22 -0.38
C PRO A 213 -22.53 -6.95 0.53
N ASN A 214 -22.28 -6.34 1.68
CA ASN A 214 -23.31 -5.81 2.55
C ASN A 214 -23.88 -4.49 1.97
N LYS A 215 -24.81 -3.84 2.69
CA LYS A 215 -25.42 -2.56 2.28
C LYS A 215 -24.38 -1.49 1.94
N GLU A 216 -23.29 -1.35 2.73
CA GLU A 216 -22.25 -0.36 2.48
C GLU A 216 -21.47 -0.69 1.20
N GLY A 217 -21.09 -1.97 0.99
CA GLY A 217 -20.46 -2.43 -0.24
C GLY A 217 -21.33 -2.21 -1.47
N ALA A 218 -22.65 -2.47 -1.36
CA ALA A 218 -23.63 -2.14 -2.40
C ALA A 218 -23.71 -0.62 -2.66
N GLY A 219 -23.55 0.20 -1.62
CA GLY A 219 -23.49 1.67 -1.75
C GLY A 219 -22.26 2.14 -2.52
N ILE A 220 -21.12 1.53 -2.32
CA ILE A 220 -19.90 1.81 -3.11
C ILE A 220 -20.14 1.45 -4.58
N MET A 221 -20.76 0.30 -4.85
CA MET A 221 -21.13 -0.09 -6.22
C MET A 221 -22.09 0.91 -6.88
N ALA A 222 -23.10 1.35 -6.14
CA ALA A 222 -24.08 2.35 -6.61
C ALA A 222 -23.42 3.70 -6.93
N HIS A 223 -22.50 4.16 -6.07
CA HIS A 223 -21.78 5.41 -6.29
C HIS A 223 -20.86 5.35 -7.52
N LEU A 224 -20.14 4.25 -7.71
CA LEU A 224 -19.35 4.03 -8.92
C LEU A 224 -20.22 3.98 -10.17
N ALA A 225 -21.36 3.28 -10.13
CA ALA A 225 -22.31 3.27 -11.24
C ALA A 225 -22.87 4.67 -11.54
N TYR A 226 -23.20 5.46 -10.50
CA TYR A 226 -23.62 6.86 -10.65
C TYR A 226 -22.58 7.69 -11.39
N GLN A 227 -21.33 7.63 -10.95
CA GLN A 227 -20.22 8.35 -11.57
C GLN A 227 -20.03 7.97 -13.04
N HIS A 228 -20.13 6.68 -13.36
CA HIS A 228 -20.00 6.18 -14.73
C HIS A 228 -21.19 6.57 -15.62
N VAL A 229 -22.41 6.54 -15.10
CA VAL A 229 -23.62 6.93 -15.84
C VAL A 229 -23.61 8.44 -16.12
N THR A 230 -23.41 9.25 -15.10
CA THR A 230 -23.46 10.73 -15.21
C THR A 230 -22.18 11.33 -15.78
N GLY A 231 -21.03 10.73 -15.49
CA GLY A 231 -19.70 11.30 -15.75
C GLY A 231 -19.28 12.35 -14.73
N ASP A 232 -20.03 12.48 -13.64
CA ASP A 232 -19.72 13.38 -12.53
C ASP A 232 -18.86 12.68 -11.49
N TYR A 233 -17.61 13.10 -11.38
CA TYR A 233 -16.63 12.60 -10.43
C TYR A 233 -16.28 13.66 -9.37
N GLY A 234 -17.07 14.74 -9.26
CA GLY A 234 -16.89 15.79 -8.27
C GLY A 234 -15.85 16.85 -8.65
N GLY A 235 -15.61 17.05 -9.96
CA GLY A 235 -14.69 18.06 -10.48
C GLY A 235 -13.20 17.68 -10.40
N LEU A 236 -12.32 18.67 -10.60
CA LEU A 236 -10.87 18.47 -10.64
C LEU A 236 -10.31 18.15 -9.26
N GLN A 237 -9.68 16.99 -9.14
CA GLN A 237 -8.98 16.54 -7.94
C GLN A 237 -7.57 16.10 -8.31
N VAL A 238 -6.60 16.40 -7.45
CA VAL A 238 -5.21 15.92 -7.57
C VAL A 238 -4.96 14.93 -6.42
N SER A 239 -4.21 13.86 -6.68
CA SER A 239 -3.93 12.85 -5.65
C SER A 239 -3.33 13.49 -4.40
N PRO A 240 -3.72 13.05 -3.18
CA PRO A 240 -3.28 13.64 -1.91
C PRO A 240 -1.77 13.56 -1.64
N ILE A 241 -1.01 12.73 -2.38
CA ILE A 241 0.45 12.69 -2.28
C ILE A 241 1.09 14.00 -2.77
N PHE A 242 0.43 14.73 -3.66
CA PHE A 242 0.87 16.04 -4.13
C PHE A 242 0.43 17.13 -3.17
N GLY A 243 1.30 18.09 -2.91
CA GLY A 243 1.01 19.21 -2.03
C GLY A 243 2.10 20.28 -2.08
N PRO A 244 1.89 21.44 -1.43
CA PRO A 244 2.93 22.42 -1.28
C PRO A 244 4.14 21.82 -0.55
N HIS A 245 5.33 22.33 -0.82
CA HIS A 245 6.60 21.87 -0.26
C HIS A 245 7.06 20.47 -0.69
N MET A 246 6.40 19.80 -1.64
CA MET A 246 6.80 18.47 -2.11
C MET A 246 8.13 18.49 -2.84
N VAL A 247 8.78 17.32 -2.88
CA VAL A 247 9.92 17.06 -3.76
C VAL A 247 9.51 16.03 -4.80
N LEU A 248 9.74 16.34 -6.07
CA LEU A 248 9.55 15.44 -7.20
C LEU A 248 10.90 14.85 -7.64
N GLN A 249 10.91 13.57 -8.01
CA GLN A 249 12.15 12.86 -8.33
C GLN A 249 12.81 13.42 -9.60
N ARG A 250 14.09 13.81 -9.47
CA ARG A 250 14.91 14.27 -10.61
C ARG A 250 15.30 13.11 -11.54
N HIS A 251 15.64 13.46 -12.79
CA HIS A 251 16.18 12.54 -13.82
C HIS A 251 15.23 11.37 -14.20
N LYS A 252 13.97 11.45 -13.81
CA LYS A 252 12.88 10.57 -14.25
C LYS A 252 11.73 11.42 -14.76
N SER A 253 10.85 10.85 -15.57
CA SER A 253 9.55 11.48 -15.85
C SER A 253 8.82 11.75 -14.52
N ILE A 254 8.02 12.80 -14.51
CA ILE A 254 7.29 13.24 -13.33
C ILE A 254 5.81 12.91 -13.55
N PRO A 255 5.31 11.82 -13.00
CA PRO A 255 3.89 11.47 -13.06
C PRO A 255 3.09 12.42 -12.18
N VAL A 256 1.96 12.92 -12.71
CA VAL A 256 0.95 13.66 -11.95
C VAL A 256 -0.41 13.11 -12.32
N TRP A 257 -1.24 12.82 -11.31
CA TRP A 257 -2.52 12.16 -11.52
C TRP A 257 -3.60 12.62 -10.55
N GLY A 258 -4.83 12.28 -10.89
CA GLY A 258 -5.97 12.58 -10.05
C GLY A 258 -7.30 12.16 -10.69
N LYS A 259 -8.37 12.83 -10.30
CA LYS A 259 -9.71 12.63 -10.85
C LYS A 259 -10.28 13.93 -11.41
N GLY A 260 -11.26 13.79 -12.29
CA GLY A 260 -12.04 14.90 -12.85
C GLY A 260 -13.26 14.37 -13.57
N ASN A 261 -14.17 15.25 -13.97
CA ASN A 261 -15.36 14.85 -14.68
C ASN A 261 -15.01 14.26 -16.06
N ARG A 262 -15.74 13.22 -16.47
CA ARG A 262 -15.44 12.46 -17.69
C ARG A 262 -15.26 13.35 -18.91
N GLY A 263 -14.12 13.18 -19.62
CA GLY A 263 -13.80 13.91 -20.83
C GLY A 263 -13.33 15.35 -20.61
N GLU A 264 -13.24 15.79 -19.35
CA GLU A 264 -12.71 17.09 -19.00
C GLU A 264 -11.22 17.17 -19.34
N LYS A 265 -10.78 18.27 -19.95
CA LYS A 265 -9.36 18.50 -20.25
C LYS A 265 -8.63 18.98 -19.02
N VAL A 266 -7.56 18.29 -18.66
CA VAL A 266 -6.67 18.67 -17.57
C VAL A 266 -5.32 19.07 -18.13
N PHE A 267 -4.81 20.20 -17.68
CA PHE A 267 -3.51 20.77 -18.05
C PHE A 267 -2.63 20.82 -16.82
N VAL A 268 -1.42 20.29 -16.94
CA VAL A 268 -0.42 20.29 -15.86
C VAL A 268 0.81 21.04 -16.33
N GLU A 269 1.30 21.97 -15.52
CA GLU A 269 2.47 22.81 -15.81
C GLU A 269 3.41 22.87 -14.61
N LEU A 270 4.72 22.69 -14.87
CA LEU A 270 5.80 22.83 -13.89
C LEU A 270 7.03 23.44 -14.58
N ASN A 271 7.48 24.62 -14.15
CA ASN A 271 8.69 25.29 -14.65
C ASN A 271 8.81 25.26 -16.20
N GLY A 272 7.77 25.70 -16.89
CA GLY A 272 7.73 25.76 -18.35
C GLY A 272 7.62 24.40 -19.08
N LYS A 273 7.52 23.30 -18.34
CA LYS A 273 7.13 22.00 -18.88
C LYS A 273 5.63 21.82 -18.69
N SER A 274 4.95 21.31 -19.69
CA SER A 274 3.50 21.10 -19.63
C SER A 274 3.08 19.81 -20.32
N ALA A 275 1.94 19.28 -19.85
CA ALA A 275 1.24 18.16 -20.47
C ALA A 275 -0.27 18.38 -20.35
N GLU A 276 -1.02 17.80 -21.29
CA GLU A 276 -2.50 17.80 -21.23
C GLU A 276 -3.03 16.40 -21.43
N VAL A 277 -4.19 16.13 -20.86
CA VAL A 277 -4.91 14.87 -21.00
C VAL A 277 -6.42 15.14 -20.87
N SER A 278 -7.25 14.28 -21.46
CA SER A 278 -8.67 14.23 -21.13
C SER A 278 -8.90 13.14 -20.09
N THR A 279 -9.73 13.44 -19.08
CA THR A 279 -10.13 12.45 -18.08
C THR A 279 -10.80 11.24 -18.73
N GLY A 280 -10.47 10.06 -18.23
CA GLY A 280 -11.04 8.80 -18.70
C GLY A 280 -12.53 8.64 -18.41
N VAL A 281 -13.08 7.52 -18.86
CA VAL A 281 -14.47 7.12 -18.57
C VAL A 281 -14.69 6.80 -17.09
N ASP A 282 -13.62 6.47 -16.37
CA ASP A 282 -13.53 6.19 -14.96
C ASP A 282 -13.21 7.44 -14.10
N GLY A 283 -13.15 8.62 -14.74
CA GLY A 283 -12.82 9.88 -14.11
C GLY A 283 -11.35 10.05 -13.78
N ASN A 284 -10.47 9.07 -14.06
CA ASN A 284 -9.06 9.20 -13.80
C ASN A 284 -8.34 10.01 -14.89
N TRP A 285 -7.35 10.77 -14.49
CA TRP A 285 -6.40 11.40 -15.39
C TRP A 285 -4.97 11.18 -14.89
N HIS A 286 -4.05 11.04 -15.82
CA HIS A 286 -2.64 10.86 -15.55
C HIS A 286 -1.82 11.53 -16.67
N VAL A 287 -0.77 12.26 -16.29
CA VAL A 287 0.22 12.85 -17.21
C VAL A 287 1.62 12.56 -16.76
N GLU A 288 2.53 12.54 -17.71
CA GLU A 288 3.98 12.45 -17.50
C GLU A 288 4.62 13.75 -17.94
N LEU A 289 5.17 14.54 -17.01
CA LEU A 289 6.03 15.68 -17.38
C LEU A 289 7.44 15.17 -17.68
N PRO A 290 8.16 15.84 -18.60
CA PRO A 290 9.55 15.46 -18.91
C PRO A 290 10.47 15.52 -17.69
N ALA A 291 11.45 14.63 -17.66
CA ALA A 291 12.49 14.59 -16.63
C ALA A 291 13.18 15.94 -16.45
N MET A 292 13.45 16.31 -15.21
CA MET A 292 14.10 17.58 -14.85
C MET A 292 15.37 17.34 -14.03
N LYS A 293 16.29 18.28 -14.08
CA LYS A 293 17.42 18.39 -13.15
C LYS A 293 16.92 18.93 -11.81
N HIS A 294 17.74 18.78 -10.76
CA HIS A 294 17.43 19.35 -9.45
C HIS A 294 17.26 20.88 -9.53
N GLY A 295 16.42 21.40 -8.68
CA GLY A 295 16.14 22.83 -8.58
C GLY A 295 14.84 23.16 -7.87
N GLY A 296 14.44 24.39 -7.92
CA GLY A 296 13.28 24.97 -7.26
C GLY A 296 13.63 26.15 -6.37
N PRO A 297 12.67 26.74 -5.69
CA PRO A 297 11.26 26.34 -5.66
C PRO A 297 10.50 26.70 -6.95
N TYR A 298 9.59 25.86 -7.34
CA TYR A 298 8.69 26.01 -8.47
C TYR A 298 7.23 25.98 -8.03
N GLU A 299 6.31 26.28 -8.96
CA GLU A 299 4.88 26.04 -8.80
C GLU A 299 4.46 24.90 -9.72
N LEU A 300 3.75 23.90 -9.18
CA LEU A 300 3.00 22.94 -9.97
C LEU A 300 1.57 23.44 -10.11
N ARG A 301 1.13 23.67 -11.35
CA ARG A 301 -0.20 24.13 -11.69
C ARG A 301 -0.97 23.03 -12.37
N VAL A 302 -2.13 22.69 -11.82
CA VAL A 302 -3.09 21.74 -12.41
C VAL A 302 -4.38 22.53 -12.65
N ARG A 303 -4.90 22.52 -13.87
CA ARG A 303 -6.13 23.23 -14.20
C ARG A 303 -7.00 22.44 -15.16
N SER A 304 -8.29 22.59 -15.02
CA SER A 304 -9.29 22.25 -16.03
C SER A 304 -9.87 23.52 -16.66
N MET A 305 -10.98 23.40 -17.36
CA MET A 305 -11.67 24.58 -17.92
C MET A 305 -12.32 25.43 -16.81
N SER A 306 -12.74 24.82 -15.72
CA SER A 306 -13.51 25.44 -14.63
C SER A 306 -12.76 25.61 -13.32
N GLU A 307 -11.70 24.81 -13.09
CA GLU A 307 -11.03 24.71 -11.80
C GLU A 307 -9.52 24.76 -11.94
N LYS A 308 -8.87 25.20 -10.85
CA LYS A 308 -7.40 25.31 -10.78
C LYS A 308 -6.91 24.94 -9.40
N VAL A 309 -5.86 24.12 -9.36
CA VAL A 309 -5.08 23.78 -8.16
C VAL A 309 -3.65 24.21 -8.38
N VAL A 310 -3.04 24.87 -7.40
CA VAL A 310 -1.63 25.31 -7.45
C VAL A 310 -0.94 24.85 -6.19
N PHE A 311 0.20 24.17 -6.37
CA PHE A 311 1.11 23.82 -5.28
C PHE A 311 2.36 24.67 -5.39
N GLU A 312 2.63 25.42 -4.35
CA GLU A 312 3.80 26.30 -4.22
C GLU A 312 4.98 25.57 -3.56
N ASP A 313 6.17 26.14 -3.70
CA ASP A 313 7.43 25.62 -3.10
C ASP A 313 7.72 24.16 -3.47
N VAL A 314 7.53 23.81 -4.75
CA VAL A 314 7.83 22.48 -5.29
C VAL A 314 9.31 22.39 -5.64
N MET A 315 9.99 21.38 -5.11
CA MET A 315 11.40 21.14 -5.39
C MET A 315 11.57 19.93 -6.31
N ILE A 316 12.62 19.93 -7.10
CA ILE A 316 13.07 18.75 -7.88
C ILE A 316 14.34 18.24 -7.21
N GLY A 317 14.36 16.97 -6.80
CA GLY A 317 15.49 16.40 -6.06
C GLY A 317 15.42 14.88 -5.95
N GLU A 318 15.93 14.34 -4.86
CA GLU A 318 15.89 12.91 -4.55
C GLU A 318 14.72 12.60 -3.63
N VAL A 319 13.92 11.60 -3.95
CA VAL A 319 12.78 11.18 -3.12
C VAL A 319 13.00 9.77 -2.60
N TRP A 320 12.86 9.59 -1.29
CA TRP A 320 13.03 8.30 -0.64
C TRP A 320 11.82 7.93 0.22
N LEU A 321 11.36 6.69 0.09
CA LEU A 321 10.33 6.11 0.95
C LEU A 321 10.99 5.44 2.16
N CYS A 322 10.65 5.88 3.37
CA CYS A 322 11.16 5.38 4.64
C CYS A 322 10.03 4.65 5.38
N ALA A 323 10.01 3.32 5.28
CA ALA A 323 8.89 2.51 5.75
C ALA A 323 9.32 1.41 6.73
N GLY A 324 8.35 0.82 7.43
CA GLY A 324 8.58 -0.26 8.38
C GLY A 324 7.77 -0.14 9.67
N GLN A 325 8.39 -0.50 10.79
CA GLN A 325 7.72 -0.47 12.08
C GLN A 325 8.32 0.55 13.07
N SER A 326 8.18 0.33 14.37
CA SER A 326 8.51 1.30 15.43
C SER A 326 9.94 1.83 15.39
N ASN A 327 10.93 1.06 14.95
CA ASN A 327 12.31 1.53 14.82
C ASN A 327 12.49 2.52 13.66
N MET A 328 11.70 2.41 12.57
CA MET A 328 11.62 3.44 11.55
C MET A 328 10.77 4.64 12.03
N ALA A 329 9.67 4.41 12.72
CA ALA A 329 8.81 5.47 13.26
C ALA A 329 9.41 6.22 14.47
N PHE A 330 10.56 5.78 15.00
CA PHE A 330 11.20 6.36 16.19
C PHE A 330 11.60 7.81 15.93
N LYS A 331 11.09 8.72 16.79
CA LYS A 331 11.19 10.16 16.54
C LYS A 331 12.56 10.74 16.85
N VAL A 332 12.93 11.82 16.16
CA VAL A 332 14.19 12.55 16.40
C VAL A 332 14.30 13.02 17.85
N ASN A 333 13.24 13.60 18.42
CA ASN A 333 13.22 14.07 19.81
C ASN A 333 13.40 12.97 20.87
N GLN A 334 13.22 11.70 20.49
CA GLN A 334 13.41 10.54 21.37
C GLN A 334 14.79 9.90 21.18
N SER A 335 15.51 10.23 20.11
CA SER A 335 16.81 9.64 19.80
C SER A 335 17.93 10.24 20.67
N ALA A 336 18.97 9.45 20.93
CA ALA A 336 20.09 9.86 21.77
C ALA A 336 20.75 11.18 21.32
N SER A 337 20.87 11.38 20.00
CA SER A 337 21.41 12.61 19.41
C SER A 337 20.33 13.63 19.03
N GLY A 338 19.09 13.44 19.45
CA GLY A 338 17.96 14.27 19.04
C GLY A 338 18.04 15.71 19.52
N ALA A 339 18.41 15.89 20.79
CA ALA A 339 18.54 17.23 21.37
C ALA A 339 19.63 18.07 20.67
N GLU A 340 20.72 17.44 20.21
CA GLU A 340 21.76 18.07 19.41
C GLU A 340 21.28 18.40 18.01
N ALA A 341 20.63 17.44 17.34
CA ALA A 341 20.08 17.61 16.01
C ALA A 341 19.08 18.76 15.94
N LEU A 342 18.23 18.94 16.95
CA LEU A 342 17.21 19.99 17.00
C LEU A 342 17.77 21.39 17.28
N LYS A 343 19.04 21.51 17.72
CA LYS A 343 19.76 22.78 17.89
C LYS A 343 20.48 23.24 16.63
N GLN A 344 20.67 22.36 15.66
CA GLN A 344 21.36 22.68 14.42
C GLN A 344 20.45 23.54 13.51
N LYS A 345 21.11 24.28 12.59
CA LYS A 345 20.37 24.96 11.52
C LYS A 345 19.67 23.91 10.64
N MET A 346 18.38 24.03 10.49
CA MET A 346 17.60 23.12 9.65
C MET A 346 17.95 23.29 8.17
N PRO A 347 18.16 22.19 7.42
CA PRO A 347 18.45 22.25 5.99
C PRO A 347 17.22 22.76 5.22
N SER A 348 17.45 23.76 4.38
CA SER A 348 16.38 24.40 3.59
C SER A 348 15.92 23.55 2.40
N ASN A 349 16.74 22.60 1.96
CA ASN A 349 16.46 21.74 0.81
C ASN A 349 15.85 20.38 1.21
N LEU A 350 15.70 20.09 2.49
CA LEU A 350 15.07 18.87 2.96
C LEU A 350 13.57 19.08 3.18
N ARG A 351 12.76 18.16 2.69
CA ARG A 351 11.30 18.18 2.84
C ARG A 351 10.81 16.86 3.41
N LEU A 352 9.80 16.93 4.24
CA LEU A 352 9.29 15.81 5.05
C LEU A 352 7.81 15.55 4.75
N MET A 353 7.47 14.35 4.34
CA MET A 353 6.11 13.82 4.32
C MET A 353 5.98 12.82 5.46
N ASN A 354 5.25 13.18 6.50
CA ASN A 354 5.07 12.33 7.69
C ASN A 354 3.65 11.77 7.73
N TYR A 355 3.50 10.50 7.34
CA TYR A 355 2.23 9.79 7.48
C TYR A 355 2.00 9.43 8.95
N LYS A 356 1.02 10.08 9.56
CA LYS A 356 0.59 9.88 10.95
C LYS A 356 -0.60 8.95 11.01
N GLN A 357 -0.59 8.11 12.04
CA GLN A 357 -1.68 7.20 12.35
C GLN A 357 -2.79 7.96 13.09
N HIS A 358 -4.05 7.72 12.74
CA HIS A 358 -5.20 8.26 13.46
C HIS A 358 -5.35 7.68 14.87
N ALA A 359 -4.83 6.47 15.08
CA ALA A 359 -4.74 5.84 16.39
C ALA A 359 -3.48 4.99 16.51
N TYR A 360 -2.86 5.00 17.69
CA TYR A 360 -1.73 4.13 17.98
C TYR A 360 -2.20 2.71 18.30
N THR A 361 -1.39 1.72 17.90
CA THR A 361 -1.60 0.32 18.21
C THR A 361 -0.98 -0.04 19.57
N ASP A 362 -1.30 0.71 20.59
CA ASP A 362 -0.95 0.42 21.98
C ASP A 362 -2.03 -0.46 22.67
N ASN A 363 -1.84 -0.80 23.92
CA ASN A 363 -2.75 -1.74 24.64
C ASN A 363 -4.00 -1.00 25.14
N VAL A 364 -4.75 -0.39 24.24
CA VAL A 364 -6.02 0.31 24.54
C VAL A 364 -7.09 -0.10 23.54
N ALA A 365 -8.33 -0.15 24.04
CA ALA A 365 -9.49 -0.38 23.19
C ALA A 365 -9.86 0.89 22.43
N TRP A 366 -9.99 0.78 21.11
CA TRP A 366 -10.40 1.90 20.26
C TRP A 366 -11.88 2.23 20.40
N ASP A 367 -12.21 3.48 20.19
CA ASP A 367 -13.60 3.94 20.11
C ASP A 367 -14.23 3.61 18.73
N SER A 368 -15.53 3.81 18.62
CA SER A 368 -16.28 3.51 17.40
C SER A 368 -15.86 4.35 16.19
N ILE A 369 -15.41 5.58 16.41
CA ILE A 369 -14.92 6.47 15.34
C ILE A 369 -13.61 5.93 14.77
N THR A 370 -12.69 5.56 15.63
CA THR A 370 -11.41 4.94 15.24
C THR A 370 -11.64 3.61 14.51
N LEU A 371 -12.50 2.75 15.06
CA LEU A 371 -12.85 1.46 14.43
C LEU A 371 -13.43 1.64 13.03
N LYS A 372 -14.31 2.64 12.83
CA LYS A 372 -14.85 2.96 11.51
C LYS A 372 -13.77 3.48 10.56
N LYS A 373 -12.94 4.42 10.98
CA LYS A 373 -11.83 4.94 10.16
C LYS A 373 -10.88 3.84 9.69
N VAL A 374 -10.56 2.91 10.57
CA VAL A 374 -9.73 1.75 10.23
C VAL A 374 -10.41 0.89 9.15
N ASN A 375 -11.70 0.61 9.28
CA ASN A 375 -12.43 -0.10 8.23
C ASN A 375 -12.44 0.67 6.91
N ASP A 376 -12.63 1.98 6.94
CA ASP A 376 -12.67 2.85 5.76
C ASP A 376 -11.30 3.08 5.10
N LEU A 377 -10.24 2.43 5.60
CA LEU A 377 -8.84 2.65 5.20
C LEU A 377 -8.32 4.08 5.47
N ASP A 378 -9.06 4.90 6.22
CA ASP A 378 -8.68 6.22 6.72
C ASP A 378 -7.85 6.09 8.00
N TYR A 379 -6.74 5.36 7.92
CA TYR A 379 -5.85 5.12 9.06
C TYR A 379 -4.63 6.02 9.07
N LEU A 380 -4.17 6.44 7.91
CA LEU A 380 -2.94 7.19 7.70
C LEU A 380 -3.22 8.50 6.96
N SER A 381 -2.66 9.59 7.44
CA SER A 381 -2.69 10.87 6.73
C SER A 381 -1.35 11.58 6.83
N GLY A 382 -0.96 12.28 5.77
CA GLY A 382 0.31 13.00 5.71
C GLY A 382 0.24 14.24 4.83
N GLN A 383 1.16 15.17 5.06
CA GLN A 383 1.35 16.36 4.24
C GLN A 383 2.84 16.69 4.17
N TRP A 384 3.27 17.20 3.02
CA TRP A 384 4.62 17.71 2.85
C TRP A 384 4.88 18.93 3.72
N GLN A 385 6.03 19.00 4.33
CA GLN A 385 6.44 20.07 5.25
C GLN A 385 7.89 20.48 4.99
N VAL A 386 8.17 21.74 5.21
CA VAL A 386 9.54 22.24 5.33
C VAL A 386 10.16 21.76 6.63
N CYS A 387 11.48 21.65 6.67
CA CYS A 387 12.20 21.36 7.89
C CYS A 387 12.19 22.56 8.83
N ASN A 388 11.63 22.37 10.01
CA ASN A 388 11.75 23.24 11.16
C ASN A 388 11.88 22.36 12.41
N THR A 389 12.20 22.96 13.55
CA THR A 389 12.40 22.21 14.80
C THR A 389 11.21 21.32 15.16
N GLY A 390 9.96 21.79 14.92
CA GLY A 390 8.75 21.03 15.23
C GLY A 390 8.53 19.84 14.27
N SER A 391 8.64 20.08 12.96
CA SER A 391 8.44 19.01 11.96
C SER A 391 9.52 17.93 12.06
N VAL A 392 10.77 18.31 12.34
CA VAL A 392 11.89 17.38 12.53
C VAL A 392 11.78 16.62 13.84
N ALA A 393 11.40 17.28 14.94
CA ALA A 393 11.27 16.64 16.25
C ALA A 393 10.32 15.42 16.24
N ASP A 394 9.25 15.50 15.45
CA ASP A 394 8.19 14.47 15.35
C ASP A 394 8.41 13.51 14.17
N PHE A 395 9.49 13.65 13.43
CA PHE A 395 9.82 12.81 12.26
C PHE A 395 10.71 11.63 12.63
N SER A 396 10.79 10.62 11.75
CA SER A 396 11.70 9.48 11.87
C SER A 396 13.15 9.91 12.05
N ALA A 397 13.78 9.49 13.12
CA ALA A 397 15.19 9.77 13.36
C ALA A 397 16.10 9.09 12.30
N VAL A 398 15.81 7.85 11.93
CA VAL A 398 16.57 7.14 10.89
C VAL A 398 16.46 7.86 9.56
N ALA A 399 15.23 8.18 9.14
CA ALA A 399 15.01 8.92 7.89
C ALA A 399 15.63 10.33 7.92
N TRP A 400 15.52 11.02 9.05
CA TRP A 400 16.13 12.35 9.23
C TRP A 400 17.65 12.32 9.06
N TYR A 401 18.36 11.45 9.81
CA TYR A 401 19.83 11.37 9.71
C TYR A 401 20.29 10.90 8.33
N PHE A 402 19.53 10.01 7.69
CA PHE A 402 19.75 9.62 6.30
C PHE A 402 19.62 10.82 5.35
N GLY A 403 18.50 11.51 5.38
CA GLY A 403 18.21 12.60 4.44
C GLY A 403 19.11 13.80 4.64
N ASN A 404 19.42 14.13 5.90
CA ASN A 404 20.33 15.22 6.21
C ASN A 404 21.77 14.96 5.69
N LYS A 405 22.26 13.71 5.88
CA LYS A 405 23.57 13.32 5.34
C LYS A 405 23.56 13.27 3.80
N LEU A 406 22.47 12.82 3.21
CA LEU A 406 22.33 12.74 1.75
C LEU A 406 22.30 14.14 1.13
N GLU A 407 21.55 15.08 1.72
CA GLU A 407 21.46 16.49 1.28
C GLU A 407 22.82 17.18 1.40
N GLU A 408 23.53 16.99 2.52
CA GLU A 408 24.87 17.52 2.75
C GLU A 408 25.86 17.10 1.66
N GLU A 409 25.87 15.83 1.27
CA GLU A 409 26.84 15.25 0.32
C GLU A 409 26.47 15.52 -1.15
N LEU A 410 25.20 15.64 -1.48
CA LEU A 410 24.73 15.86 -2.84
C LEU A 410 24.49 17.32 -3.18
N GLY A 411 24.19 18.17 -2.21
CA GLY A 411 23.84 19.57 -2.42
C GLY A 411 22.57 19.76 -3.24
N VAL A 412 21.63 18.81 -3.18
CA VAL A 412 20.35 18.84 -3.92
C VAL A 412 19.17 18.68 -3.00
N PRO A 413 17.95 19.13 -3.39
CA PRO A 413 16.76 18.88 -2.61
C PRO A 413 16.54 17.39 -2.34
N VAL A 414 16.11 17.05 -1.13
CA VAL A 414 15.77 15.68 -0.71
C VAL A 414 14.38 15.66 -0.09
N GLY A 415 13.52 14.80 -0.59
CA GLY A 415 12.19 14.51 -0.04
C GLY A 415 12.17 13.15 0.66
N LEU A 416 11.70 13.14 1.90
CA LEU A 416 11.56 11.93 2.69
C LEU A 416 10.09 11.64 2.95
N ILE A 417 9.61 10.49 2.51
CA ILE A 417 8.25 10.01 2.78
C ILE A 417 8.35 8.99 3.91
N GLN A 418 7.93 9.35 5.11
CA GLN A 418 7.84 8.43 6.24
C GLN A 418 6.46 7.77 6.27
N LEU A 419 6.43 6.44 6.15
CA LEU A 419 5.24 5.63 6.28
C LEU A 419 5.59 4.39 7.12
N ALA A 420 5.44 4.50 8.45
CA ALA A 420 5.87 3.46 9.38
C ALA A 420 4.86 3.31 10.52
N VAL A 421 4.49 2.06 10.85
CA VAL A 421 3.49 1.73 11.87
C VAL A 421 4.08 0.83 12.94
N GLY A 422 4.09 1.31 14.19
CA GLY A 422 4.65 0.57 15.32
C GLY A 422 4.05 -0.82 15.49
N GLY A 423 4.90 -1.84 15.52
CA GLY A 423 4.50 -3.23 15.72
C GLY A 423 3.91 -3.94 14.49
N SER A 424 3.87 -3.31 13.34
CA SER A 424 3.33 -3.94 12.13
C SER A 424 4.20 -5.09 11.65
N PRO A 425 3.61 -6.25 11.31
CA PRO A 425 4.31 -7.37 10.69
C PRO A 425 4.47 -7.16 9.17
N THR A 426 5.42 -7.86 8.57
CA THR A 426 5.75 -7.75 7.12
C THR A 426 4.55 -8.00 6.22
N GLU A 427 3.73 -8.99 6.52
CA GLU A 427 2.55 -9.38 5.75
C GLU A 427 1.49 -8.28 5.64
N ALA A 428 1.45 -7.34 6.58
CA ALA A 428 0.53 -6.21 6.50
C ALA A 428 0.85 -5.23 5.35
N TRP A 429 2.07 -5.29 4.82
CA TRP A 429 2.60 -4.39 3.82
C TRP A 429 2.65 -4.98 2.39
N ILE A 430 2.17 -6.21 2.21
CA ILE A 430 2.13 -6.91 0.92
C ILE A 430 0.73 -6.77 0.34
N ASP A 431 0.59 -6.55 -0.96
CA ASP A 431 -0.73 -6.47 -1.60
C ASP A 431 -1.52 -7.78 -1.45
N ARG A 432 -2.84 -7.67 -1.40
CA ARG A 432 -3.74 -8.81 -1.13
C ARG A 432 -3.67 -9.87 -2.21
N LYS A 433 -3.64 -9.48 -3.49
CA LYS A 433 -3.60 -10.43 -4.61
C LYS A 433 -2.33 -11.27 -4.57
N THR A 434 -1.18 -10.65 -4.28
CA THR A 434 0.09 -11.37 -4.10
C THR A 434 0.01 -12.41 -2.98
N LEU A 435 -0.56 -12.06 -1.82
CA LEU A 435 -0.77 -13.02 -0.74
C LEU A 435 -1.73 -14.15 -1.12
N GLU A 436 -2.83 -13.82 -1.80
CA GLU A 436 -3.85 -14.77 -2.23
C GLU A 436 -3.34 -15.82 -3.22
N PHE A 437 -2.44 -15.43 -4.13
CA PHE A 437 -1.87 -16.33 -5.13
C PHE A 437 -0.60 -17.04 -4.69
N HIS A 438 0.00 -16.62 -3.57
CA HIS A 438 1.20 -17.28 -3.07
C HIS A 438 0.82 -18.59 -2.33
N PRO A 439 1.33 -19.77 -2.75
CA PRO A 439 0.85 -21.07 -2.26
C PRO A 439 1.06 -21.26 -0.75
N ARG A 440 2.05 -20.61 -0.15
CA ARG A 440 2.36 -20.68 1.28
C ARG A 440 1.72 -19.54 2.07
N LEU A 441 1.73 -18.30 1.53
CA LEU A 441 1.29 -17.11 2.25
C LEU A 441 -0.22 -16.94 2.29
N VAL A 442 -0.97 -17.55 1.36
CA VAL A 442 -2.44 -17.50 1.38
C VAL A 442 -3.04 -17.96 2.72
N ASN A 443 -2.37 -18.86 3.41
CA ASN A 443 -2.80 -19.34 4.72
C ASN A 443 -2.76 -18.24 5.82
N MET A 444 -1.98 -17.18 5.64
CA MET A 444 -1.92 -16.05 6.58
C MET A 444 -3.21 -15.24 6.59
N LEU A 445 -3.93 -15.21 5.48
CA LEU A 445 -5.22 -14.52 5.36
C LEU A 445 -6.34 -15.20 6.15
N TYR A 446 -6.16 -16.45 6.57
CA TYR A 446 -7.13 -17.22 7.32
C TYR A 446 -7.10 -16.90 8.81
N GLY A 447 -8.10 -16.19 9.28
CA GLY A 447 -8.26 -15.96 10.71
C GLY A 447 -6.94 -15.53 11.36
N TRP A 448 -6.25 -14.56 10.77
CA TRP A 448 -4.88 -14.16 11.09
C TRP A 448 -4.62 -13.93 12.58
N ARG A 449 -5.66 -13.52 13.33
CA ARG A 449 -5.59 -13.36 14.79
C ARG A 449 -5.54 -14.69 15.56
N ASN A 450 -5.86 -15.80 14.92
CA ASN A 450 -5.98 -17.12 15.51
C ASN A 450 -4.96 -18.14 14.99
N ASN A 451 -4.03 -17.71 14.14
CA ASN A 451 -2.97 -18.57 13.61
C ASN A 451 -1.58 -18.10 14.05
N ASP A 452 -0.58 -18.99 14.00
CA ASP A 452 0.79 -18.73 14.44
C ASP A 452 1.71 -18.16 13.35
N HIS A 453 1.20 -17.86 12.16
CA HIS A 453 1.94 -17.11 11.16
C HIS A 453 2.22 -15.69 11.63
N THR A 454 1.23 -15.06 12.28
CA THR A 454 1.39 -13.75 12.92
C THR A 454 1.83 -13.91 14.38
N MET A 455 2.83 -13.15 14.79
CA MET A 455 3.40 -13.21 16.14
C MET A 455 2.32 -13.03 17.22
N LYS A 456 2.39 -13.83 18.29
CA LYS A 456 1.38 -13.88 19.36
C LYS A 456 1.03 -12.51 19.94
N TRP A 457 2.03 -11.67 20.26
CA TRP A 457 1.77 -10.36 20.86
C TRP A 457 1.06 -9.40 19.89
N CYS A 458 1.33 -9.51 18.56
CA CYS A 458 0.61 -8.73 17.54
C CYS A 458 -0.89 -9.08 17.56
N ARG A 459 -1.20 -10.39 17.61
CA ARG A 459 -2.57 -10.89 17.66
C ARG A 459 -3.29 -10.44 18.95
N GLN A 460 -2.60 -10.50 20.08
CA GLN A 460 -3.14 -10.07 21.38
C GLN A 460 -3.43 -8.56 21.39
N ARG A 461 -2.48 -7.75 20.99
CA ARG A 461 -2.64 -6.28 20.90
C ARG A 461 -3.77 -5.89 19.95
N ALA A 462 -3.84 -6.52 18.80
CA ALA A 462 -4.95 -6.30 17.88
C ALA A 462 -6.29 -6.64 18.52
N GLY A 463 -6.37 -7.76 19.25
CA GLY A 463 -7.57 -8.13 20.00
C GLY A 463 -7.99 -7.08 21.03
N GLU A 464 -7.04 -6.49 21.75
CA GLU A 464 -7.29 -5.39 22.69
C GLU A 464 -7.79 -4.13 22.00
N ASN A 465 -7.13 -3.73 20.88
CA ASN A 465 -7.54 -2.53 20.14
C ASN A 465 -8.98 -2.62 19.63
N ILE A 466 -9.39 -3.78 19.11
CA ILE A 466 -10.71 -3.96 18.48
C ILE A 466 -11.77 -4.59 19.40
N GLN A 467 -11.52 -4.70 20.70
CA GLN A 467 -12.47 -5.39 21.61
C GLN A 467 -13.87 -4.76 21.68
N LYS A 468 -14.01 -3.48 21.29
CA LYS A 468 -15.31 -2.78 21.22
C LYS A 468 -15.96 -2.87 19.84
N ALA A 469 -15.34 -3.57 18.89
CA ALA A 469 -15.90 -3.72 17.56
C ALA A 469 -17.20 -4.56 17.63
N THR A 470 -18.20 -4.13 16.89
CA THR A 470 -19.47 -4.86 16.73
C THR A 470 -19.43 -5.80 15.52
N SER A 471 -18.55 -5.55 14.56
CA SER A 471 -18.35 -6.39 13.39
C SER A 471 -17.29 -7.46 13.65
N LEU A 472 -17.57 -8.70 13.26
CA LEU A 472 -16.59 -9.78 13.24
C LEU A 472 -15.50 -9.57 12.18
N MET A 473 -15.78 -8.72 11.19
CA MET A 473 -14.88 -8.37 10.07
C MET A 473 -14.09 -7.09 10.33
N GLN A 474 -13.99 -6.65 11.60
CA GLN A 474 -13.23 -5.45 11.95
C GLN A 474 -11.79 -5.55 11.49
N ARG A 475 -11.36 -4.55 10.71
CA ARG A 475 -9.99 -4.44 10.20
C ARG A 475 -9.01 -3.95 11.28
N HIS A 476 -7.72 -4.23 11.05
CA HIS A 476 -6.64 -3.79 11.92
C HIS A 476 -5.34 -3.57 11.15
N PRO A 477 -4.48 -2.58 11.49
CA PRO A 477 -3.19 -2.33 10.81
C PRO A 477 -2.20 -3.50 10.79
N TYR A 478 -2.38 -4.49 11.66
CA TYR A 478 -1.56 -5.72 11.65
C TYR A 478 -2.14 -6.84 10.78
N GLU A 479 -3.34 -6.63 10.24
CA GLU A 479 -3.95 -7.57 9.31
C GLU A 479 -3.13 -7.68 8.03
N PRO A 480 -2.90 -8.89 7.48
CA PRO A 480 -2.25 -9.06 6.19
C PRO A 480 -2.88 -8.18 5.10
N ALA A 481 -2.06 -7.50 4.31
CA ALA A 481 -2.38 -6.53 3.27
C ALA A 481 -2.90 -5.16 3.74
N TYR A 482 -3.28 -4.97 4.99
CA TYR A 482 -3.95 -3.73 5.43
C TYR A 482 -3.12 -2.46 5.19
N LEU A 483 -1.83 -2.46 5.57
CA LEU A 483 -0.97 -1.28 5.41
C LEU A 483 -0.53 -1.03 3.96
N TYR A 484 -0.57 -2.07 3.13
CA TYR A 484 -0.50 -1.87 1.70
C TYR A 484 -1.75 -1.12 1.19
N GLU A 485 -2.94 -1.57 1.56
CA GLU A 485 -4.23 -1.01 1.14
C GLU A 485 -4.46 0.42 1.67
N ALA A 486 -4.18 0.67 2.95
CA ALA A 486 -4.38 1.97 3.60
C ALA A 486 -3.22 2.97 3.38
N GLY A 487 -2.06 2.53 2.91
CA GLY A 487 -0.86 3.35 2.81
C GLY A 487 -0.15 3.25 1.47
N ILE A 488 0.47 2.11 1.17
CA ILE A 488 1.32 1.96 -0.02
C ILE A 488 0.57 2.22 -1.32
N SER A 489 -0.66 1.69 -1.47
CA SER A 489 -1.48 1.88 -2.67
C SER A 489 -1.82 3.34 -2.95
N GLN A 490 -1.83 4.20 -1.92
CA GLN A 490 -2.13 5.62 -2.03
C GLN A 490 -0.96 6.44 -2.62
N ILE A 491 0.26 5.92 -2.50
CA ILE A 491 1.50 6.60 -2.92
C ILE A 491 2.22 5.87 -4.06
N ALA A 492 1.80 4.65 -4.39
CA ALA A 492 2.35 3.91 -5.52
C ALA A 492 2.23 4.73 -6.81
N GLY A 493 3.29 4.70 -7.63
CA GLY A 493 3.40 5.56 -8.82
C GLY A 493 4.06 6.92 -8.58
N TYR A 494 4.10 7.45 -7.34
CA TYR A 494 4.93 8.63 -7.06
C TYR A 494 6.41 8.27 -7.23
N SER A 495 7.11 8.97 -8.13
CA SER A 495 8.47 8.62 -8.47
C SER A 495 9.42 8.73 -7.28
N ILE A 496 10.08 7.65 -6.94
CA ILE A 496 11.06 7.57 -5.85
C ILE A 496 12.41 7.06 -6.35
N LYS A 497 13.47 7.39 -5.63
CA LYS A 497 14.83 6.87 -5.88
C LYS A 497 15.02 5.48 -5.29
N GLY A 498 14.46 5.23 -4.12
CA GLY A 498 14.57 3.96 -3.42
C GLY A 498 13.77 3.90 -2.13
N VAL A 499 13.86 2.78 -1.46
CA VAL A 499 13.17 2.46 -0.20
C VAL A 499 14.19 2.23 0.90
N LEU A 500 13.93 2.79 2.09
CA LEU A 500 14.56 2.39 3.35
C LEU A 500 13.53 1.63 4.19
N TRP A 501 13.88 0.41 4.58
CA TRP A 501 13.01 -0.47 5.34
C TRP A 501 13.62 -0.84 6.70
N TYR A 502 12.90 -0.55 7.80
CA TYR A 502 13.34 -0.98 9.12
C TYR A 502 12.18 -1.70 9.83
N GLN A 503 12.20 -3.02 9.73
CA GLN A 503 11.19 -3.92 10.28
C GLN A 503 11.80 -5.32 10.47
N GLY A 504 11.16 -6.17 11.26
CA GLY A 504 11.53 -7.56 11.47
C GLY A 504 11.17 -8.06 12.85
N GLU A 505 11.09 -7.18 13.85
CA GLU A 505 10.82 -7.52 15.24
C GLU A 505 9.49 -8.25 15.43
N SER A 506 8.52 -7.95 14.58
CA SER A 506 7.19 -8.57 14.58
C SER A 506 7.11 -9.91 13.82
N ASN A 507 8.20 -10.30 13.14
CA ASN A 507 8.30 -11.55 12.39
C ASN A 507 9.45 -12.46 12.90
N ALA A 508 10.24 -11.99 13.87
CA ALA A 508 11.46 -12.69 14.33
C ALA A 508 11.21 -14.02 15.07
N HIS A 509 9.96 -14.42 15.27
CA HIS A 509 9.59 -15.73 15.78
C HIS A 509 9.69 -16.84 14.72
N ASN A 510 9.74 -16.48 13.43
CA ASN A 510 9.72 -17.43 12.32
C ASN A 510 10.61 -16.90 11.18
N ALA A 511 11.92 -17.17 11.25
CA ALA A 511 12.89 -16.73 10.24
C ALA A 511 12.61 -17.37 8.87
N GLU A 512 12.22 -18.65 8.85
CA GLU A 512 11.94 -19.42 7.64
C GLU A 512 10.70 -18.90 6.89
N LEU A 513 9.73 -18.36 7.60
CA LEU A 513 8.60 -17.69 6.97
C LEU A 513 9.02 -16.31 6.43
N HIS A 514 9.89 -15.61 7.15
CA HIS A 514 10.38 -14.31 6.71
C HIS A 514 11.24 -14.39 5.43
N GLU A 515 11.96 -15.49 5.24
CA GLU A 515 12.70 -15.78 3.99
C GLU A 515 11.79 -15.87 2.75
N VAL A 516 10.50 -16.06 2.96
CA VAL A 516 9.48 -16.00 1.89
C VAL A 516 8.78 -14.64 1.89
N LEU A 517 8.43 -14.11 3.05
CA LEU A 517 7.68 -12.84 3.18
C LEU A 517 8.46 -11.64 2.65
N PHE A 518 9.74 -11.53 2.99
CA PHE A 518 10.49 -10.33 2.64
C PHE A 518 10.79 -10.21 1.13
N PRO A 519 11.20 -11.26 0.41
CA PRO A 519 11.26 -11.20 -1.06
C PRO A 519 9.91 -10.87 -1.69
N THR A 520 8.83 -11.48 -1.19
CA THR A 520 7.47 -11.22 -1.69
C THR A 520 7.06 -9.75 -1.46
N LEU A 521 7.42 -9.16 -0.33
CA LEU A 521 7.21 -7.73 -0.06
C LEU A 521 7.94 -6.86 -1.09
N VAL A 522 9.23 -7.14 -1.32
CA VAL A 522 10.06 -6.37 -2.26
C VAL A 522 9.49 -6.46 -3.68
N ASP A 523 9.12 -7.65 -4.12
CA ASP A 523 8.55 -7.87 -5.45
C ASP A 523 7.18 -7.19 -5.60
N SER A 524 6.31 -7.28 -4.59
CA SER A 524 5.00 -6.60 -4.55
C SER A 524 5.15 -5.08 -4.71
N TRP A 525 6.14 -4.46 -4.05
CA TRP A 525 6.36 -3.02 -4.17
C TRP A 525 7.01 -2.65 -5.50
N ARG A 526 7.93 -3.47 -6.02
CA ARG A 526 8.52 -3.27 -7.36
C ARG A 526 7.46 -3.34 -8.46
N GLU A 527 6.49 -4.23 -8.32
CA GLU A 527 5.32 -4.30 -9.21
C GLU A 527 4.45 -3.03 -9.07
N ALA A 528 4.14 -2.59 -7.85
CA ALA A 528 3.33 -1.40 -7.60
C ALA A 528 3.94 -0.09 -8.16
N TRP A 529 5.27 0.01 -8.23
CA TRP A 529 5.98 1.13 -8.83
C TRP A 529 6.39 0.90 -10.29
N GLU A 530 6.11 -0.28 -10.85
CA GLU A 530 6.56 -0.70 -12.19
C GLU A 530 8.09 -0.54 -12.37
N LEU A 531 8.85 -0.77 -11.28
CA LEU A 531 10.29 -0.60 -11.22
C LEU A 531 10.97 -1.88 -10.69
N PRO A 532 11.29 -2.86 -11.55
CA PRO A 532 11.91 -4.13 -11.15
C PRO A 532 13.26 -3.96 -10.42
N GLU A 533 13.97 -2.88 -10.71
CA GLU A 533 15.27 -2.56 -10.13
C GLU A 533 15.20 -1.51 -9.01
N LEU A 534 14.01 -1.25 -8.45
CA LEU A 534 13.86 -0.29 -7.36
C LEU A 534 14.81 -0.65 -6.20
N PRO A 535 15.76 0.24 -5.85
CA PRO A 535 16.66 0.00 -4.72
C PRO A 535 15.89 -0.15 -3.41
N PHE A 536 16.16 -1.23 -2.69
CA PHE A 536 15.47 -1.56 -1.46
C PHE A 536 16.50 -1.84 -0.36
N TYR A 537 16.78 -0.85 0.49
CA TYR A 537 17.76 -0.95 1.56
C TYR A 537 17.06 -1.22 2.89
N PHE A 538 17.61 -2.13 3.69
CA PHE A 538 16.96 -2.48 4.95
C PHE A 538 17.95 -2.59 6.12
N ALA A 539 17.45 -2.33 7.33
CA ALA A 539 18.21 -2.49 8.55
C ALA A 539 18.09 -3.93 9.06
N GLN A 540 19.22 -4.55 9.38
CA GLN A 540 19.26 -5.77 10.19
C GLN A 540 18.70 -5.45 11.58
N LEU A 541 18.05 -6.40 12.24
CA LEU A 541 17.61 -6.23 13.63
C LEU A 541 18.81 -5.94 14.55
N SER A 542 18.66 -4.93 15.39
CA SER A 542 19.64 -4.61 16.43
C SER A 542 19.70 -5.69 17.50
N SER A 543 20.78 -5.70 18.31
CA SER A 543 20.92 -6.65 19.42
C SER A 543 19.82 -6.44 20.46
N LEU A 544 19.20 -7.54 20.88
CA LEU A 544 18.15 -7.59 21.90
C LEU A 544 18.13 -8.98 22.54
N ASN A 545 17.89 -9.09 23.83
CA ASN A 545 17.89 -10.38 24.53
C ASN A 545 16.61 -11.19 24.23
N ARG A 546 16.46 -11.62 22.98
CA ARG A 546 15.39 -12.52 22.52
C ARG A 546 15.99 -13.74 21.78
N PRO A 547 15.66 -14.97 22.16
CA PRO A 547 16.33 -16.18 21.67
C PRO A 547 16.34 -16.36 20.16
N SER A 548 15.30 -15.96 19.44
CA SER A 548 15.19 -16.11 17.98
C SER A 548 16.03 -15.11 17.16
N TRP A 549 16.56 -14.06 17.80
CA TRP A 549 17.22 -12.94 17.13
C TRP A 549 18.43 -13.33 16.24
N PRO A 550 19.36 -14.20 16.69
CA PRO A 550 20.51 -14.57 15.85
C PRO A 550 20.11 -15.25 14.55
N HIS A 551 19.11 -16.13 14.61
CA HIS A 551 18.55 -16.81 13.42
C HIS A 551 17.98 -15.81 12.43
N PHE A 552 17.20 -14.86 12.94
CA PHE A 552 16.57 -13.85 12.09
C PHE A 552 17.61 -12.88 11.49
N ARG A 553 18.61 -12.44 12.26
CA ARG A 553 19.69 -11.60 11.72
C ARG A 553 20.49 -12.29 10.63
N ASN A 554 20.79 -13.59 10.80
CA ASN A 554 21.46 -14.36 9.75
C ASN A 554 20.59 -14.54 8.51
N SER A 555 19.29 -14.78 8.65
CA SER A 555 18.32 -14.81 7.54
C SER A 555 18.31 -13.46 6.80
N GLN A 556 18.25 -12.33 7.50
CA GLN A 556 18.34 -11.00 6.89
C GLN A 556 19.65 -10.80 6.11
N ARG A 557 20.79 -11.29 6.63
CA ARG A 557 22.08 -11.24 5.91
C ARG A 557 22.03 -12.03 4.61
N GLN A 558 21.42 -13.22 4.62
CA GLN A 558 21.29 -14.06 3.42
C GLN A 558 20.35 -13.41 2.39
N LEU A 559 19.22 -12.85 2.83
CA LEU A 559 18.27 -12.14 1.95
C LEU A 559 18.90 -10.93 1.25
N ALA A 560 19.79 -10.20 1.94
CA ALA A 560 20.52 -9.08 1.32
C ALA A 560 21.39 -9.50 0.13
N LYS A 561 21.85 -10.76 0.13
CA LYS A 561 22.67 -11.32 -0.95
C LYS A 561 21.80 -11.93 -2.07
N GLN A 562 20.65 -12.51 -1.70
CA GLN A 562 19.79 -13.25 -2.61
C GLN A 562 18.88 -12.35 -3.47
N ILE A 563 18.42 -11.23 -2.92
CA ILE A 563 17.47 -10.34 -3.60
C ILE A 563 18.26 -9.28 -4.38
N PRO A 564 18.16 -9.21 -5.71
CA PRO A 564 18.83 -8.18 -6.51
C PRO A 564 18.42 -6.76 -6.08
N TYR A 565 19.31 -5.80 -6.25
CA TYR A 565 19.10 -4.37 -5.91
C TYR A 565 18.66 -4.13 -4.47
N THR A 566 19.02 -5.03 -3.55
CA THR A 566 18.87 -4.85 -2.10
C THR A 566 20.24 -4.75 -1.43
N SER A 567 20.26 -4.07 -0.29
CA SER A 567 21.42 -4.03 0.58
C SER A 567 20.97 -3.82 2.02
N MET A 568 21.80 -4.27 2.96
CA MET A 568 21.48 -4.25 4.38
C MET A 568 22.49 -3.42 5.15
N VAL A 569 22.02 -2.63 6.11
CA VAL A 569 22.89 -2.01 7.12
C VAL A 569 22.82 -2.80 8.43
N VAL A 570 23.97 -3.04 9.03
CA VAL A 570 24.07 -3.74 10.31
C VAL A 570 23.81 -2.77 11.45
N THR A 571 23.07 -3.22 12.47
CA THR A 571 22.68 -2.40 13.62
C THR A 571 22.88 -3.12 14.97
N SER A 572 23.63 -4.20 14.99
CA SER A 572 23.87 -5.00 16.20
C SER A 572 24.60 -4.22 17.32
N ASP A 573 25.47 -3.30 16.95
CA ASP A 573 26.26 -2.45 17.85
C ASP A 573 25.45 -1.32 18.52
N VAL A 574 24.32 -0.97 17.98
CA VAL A 574 23.44 0.09 18.52
C VAL A 574 22.20 -0.45 19.22
N GLY A 575 22.17 -1.76 19.51
CA GLY A 575 21.10 -2.43 20.21
C GLY A 575 21.03 -2.10 21.71
N ASP A 576 19.96 -2.53 22.35
CA ASP A 576 19.76 -2.50 23.80
C ASP A 576 19.38 -3.90 24.29
N LYS A 577 19.82 -4.25 25.51
CA LYS A 577 19.58 -5.58 26.06
C LYS A 577 18.11 -5.87 26.32
N THR A 578 17.32 -4.86 26.62
CA THR A 578 15.93 -4.93 27.10
C THR A 578 14.95 -4.12 26.27
N ASP A 579 15.37 -3.01 25.68
CA ASP A 579 14.52 -2.18 24.85
C ASP A 579 14.63 -2.58 23.36
N VAL A 580 13.50 -2.93 22.79
CA VAL A 580 13.38 -3.28 21.36
C VAL A 580 13.59 -2.07 20.45
N ARG A 581 13.57 -0.86 21.00
CA ARG A 581 13.73 0.42 20.29
C ARG A 581 14.92 1.20 20.80
N PRO A 582 16.16 0.76 20.53
CA PRO A 582 17.35 1.46 20.98
C PRO A 582 17.38 2.91 20.48
N THR A 583 17.86 3.83 21.32
CA THR A 583 17.82 5.27 21.04
C THR A 583 18.88 5.76 20.05
N GLN A 584 19.91 4.95 19.78
CA GLN A 584 21.02 5.26 18.87
C GLN A 584 20.58 5.13 17.40
N LYS A 585 19.90 6.15 16.86
CA LYS A 585 19.37 6.14 15.49
C LYS A 585 20.28 6.81 14.46
N LYS A 586 21.16 7.73 14.90
CA LYS A 586 22.07 8.46 14.01
C LYS A 586 22.99 7.52 13.21
N PRO A 587 23.70 6.56 13.82
CA PRO A 587 24.53 5.65 13.05
C PRO A 587 23.77 4.84 11.99
N VAL A 588 22.52 4.47 12.28
CA VAL A 588 21.68 3.71 11.33
C VAL A 588 21.34 4.56 10.10
N GLY A 589 20.88 5.80 10.32
CA GLY A 589 20.56 6.72 9.22
C GLY A 589 21.80 7.06 8.37
N GLU A 590 22.94 7.32 9.00
CA GLU A 590 24.20 7.62 8.31
C GLU A 590 24.71 6.41 7.51
N ARG A 591 24.61 5.18 8.02
CA ARG A 591 24.96 3.95 7.28
C ARG A 591 24.10 3.78 6.03
N PHE A 592 22.81 4.03 6.11
CA PHE A 592 21.94 4.05 4.94
C PHE A 592 22.35 5.12 3.92
N ALA A 593 22.71 6.32 4.38
CA ALA A 593 23.16 7.40 3.50
C ALA A 593 24.47 7.04 2.80
N HIS A 594 25.46 6.52 3.54
CA HIS A 594 26.72 6.07 2.97
C HIS A 594 26.53 4.96 1.94
N LEU A 595 25.65 3.99 2.24
CA LEU A 595 25.31 2.91 1.30
C LEU A 595 24.71 3.47 0.00
N ALA A 596 23.73 4.37 0.09
CA ALA A 596 23.12 5.00 -1.06
C ALA A 596 24.11 5.85 -1.86
N LEU A 597 24.95 6.66 -1.18
CA LEU A 597 25.96 7.50 -1.79
C LEU A 597 26.94 6.70 -2.63
N HIS A 598 27.39 5.56 -2.14
CA HIS A 598 28.27 4.66 -2.89
C HIS A 598 27.56 4.00 -4.08
N GLN A 599 26.42 3.36 -3.84
CA GLN A 599 25.79 2.50 -4.84
C GLN A 599 25.03 3.26 -5.93
N LEU A 600 24.44 4.41 -5.60
CA LEU A 600 23.52 5.12 -6.49
C LEU A 600 24.03 6.49 -6.95
N TYR A 601 25.01 7.06 -6.24
CA TYR A 601 25.50 8.43 -6.52
C TYR A 601 26.99 8.50 -6.82
N ASN A 602 27.69 7.38 -6.87
CA ASN A 602 29.13 7.27 -7.15
C ASN A 602 30.01 8.16 -6.24
N LYS A 603 29.59 8.35 -4.98
CA LYS A 603 30.33 9.12 -3.98
C LYS A 603 31.24 8.18 -3.17
N HIS A 604 32.38 7.80 -3.72
CA HIS A 604 33.27 6.79 -3.13
C HIS A 604 34.23 7.36 -2.06
N ALA A 605 34.25 8.68 -1.85
CA ALA A 605 35.04 9.32 -0.80
C ALA A 605 34.43 9.19 0.60
N VAL A 606 33.11 8.92 0.70
CA VAL A 606 32.47 8.64 1.98
C VAL A 606 32.69 7.17 2.38
N PRO A 607 32.63 6.82 3.69
CA PRO A 607 32.70 5.43 4.11
C PRO A 607 31.60 4.57 3.48
N TYR A 608 31.89 3.29 3.22
CA TYR A 608 30.82 2.37 2.82
C TYR A 608 29.97 1.99 4.03
N GLY A 609 28.67 2.08 3.94
CA GLY A 609 27.74 1.91 5.06
C GLY A 609 27.56 0.46 5.54
N ASN A 610 28.25 -0.50 4.94
CA ASN A 610 28.13 -1.92 5.24
C ASN A 610 29.45 -2.65 4.94
N ILE A 611 29.75 -3.74 5.67
CA ILE A 611 30.70 -4.79 5.29
C ILE A 611 29.97 -6.12 5.20
N ALA A 612 30.24 -6.88 4.16
CA ALA A 612 29.55 -8.16 3.92
C ALA A 612 30.56 -9.25 3.57
N ILE A 613 30.20 -10.50 3.82
CA ILE A 613 30.97 -11.65 3.40
C ILE A 613 30.94 -11.74 1.88
N GLU A 614 32.10 -11.58 1.26
CA GLU A 614 32.30 -11.73 -0.17
C GLU A 614 32.57 -13.18 -0.56
N LYS A 615 33.49 -13.84 0.18
CA LYS A 615 33.95 -15.17 -0.15
C LYS A 615 34.23 -15.99 1.11
N VAL A 616 33.92 -17.27 1.05
CA VAL A 616 34.24 -18.26 2.08
C VAL A 616 35.03 -19.39 1.45
N GLU A 617 36.23 -19.64 1.96
CA GLU A 617 37.12 -20.70 1.48
C GLU A 617 37.62 -21.49 2.69
N GLY A 618 37.37 -22.78 2.70
CA GLY A 618 37.79 -23.60 3.83
C GLY A 618 37.96 -25.07 3.48
N ASN A 619 38.69 -25.74 4.36
CA ASN A 619 38.92 -27.17 4.34
C ASN A 619 38.76 -27.73 5.77
N LYS A 620 39.20 -28.97 6.00
CA LYS A 620 39.10 -29.59 7.32
C LYS A 620 40.02 -28.96 8.40
N ARG A 621 40.97 -28.08 8.04
CA ARG A 621 41.94 -27.52 8.96
C ARG A 621 41.77 -26.02 9.21
N GLU A 622 41.26 -25.32 8.22
CA GLU A 622 41.21 -23.86 8.28
C GLU A 622 40.01 -23.31 7.50
N LEU A 623 39.55 -22.13 7.89
CA LEU A 623 38.54 -21.33 7.19
C LEU A 623 39.04 -19.92 7.01
N ARG A 624 38.94 -19.43 5.78
CA ARG A 624 39.14 -18.01 5.42
C ARG A 624 37.80 -17.41 5.00
N ILE A 625 37.43 -16.33 5.67
CA ILE A 625 36.29 -15.51 5.32
C ILE A 625 36.80 -14.16 4.85
N THR A 626 36.51 -13.81 3.59
CA THR A 626 36.87 -12.51 2.98
C THR A 626 35.68 -11.59 3.05
N PHE A 627 35.91 -10.36 3.47
CA PHE A 627 34.88 -9.32 3.52
C PHE A 627 35.12 -8.28 2.42
N ASN A 628 34.05 -7.79 1.81
CA ASN A 628 34.10 -6.69 0.86
C ASN A 628 33.96 -5.32 1.56
N HIS A 629 34.21 -4.26 0.81
CA HIS A 629 34.05 -2.87 1.24
C HIS A 629 34.85 -2.50 2.52
N THR A 630 35.96 -3.16 2.71
CA THR A 630 36.91 -2.89 3.80
C THR A 630 38.34 -3.20 3.32
N ALA A 631 39.26 -2.36 3.71
CA ALA A 631 40.68 -2.61 3.51
C ALA A 631 41.27 -3.41 4.68
N GLU A 632 40.75 -3.20 5.89
CA GLU A 632 41.23 -3.80 7.11
C GLU A 632 40.10 -4.13 8.08
N LEU A 633 40.13 -5.34 8.63
CA LEU A 633 39.30 -5.76 9.75
C LEU A 633 40.00 -5.51 11.05
N ARG A 634 39.28 -5.05 12.06
CA ARG A 634 39.77 -4.85 13.42
C ARG A 634 38.69 -5.15 14.45
N THR A 635 39.06 -5.15 15.71
CA THR A 635 38.12 -5.17 16.83
C THR A 635 37.81 -3.74 17.29
N SER A 636 36.56 -3.46 17.65
CA SER A 636 36.13 -2.11 18.02
C SER A 636 36.67 -1.61 19.36
N ASP A 637 37.10 -2.53 20.21
CA ASP A 637 37.59 -2.29 21.60
C ASP A 637 39.07 -2.58 21.77
N GLY A 638 39.77 -3.06 20.73
CA GLY A 638 41.18 -3.46 20.80
C GLY A 638 41.42 -4.80 21.52
N GLU A 639 40.39 -5.44 22.03
CA GLU A 639 40.48 -6.77 22.64
C GLU A 639 40.45 -7.87 21.57
N PRO A 640 40.85 -9.13 21.88
CA PRO A 640 40.70 -10.23 20.95
C PRO A 640 39.28 -10.40 20.43
N LEU A 641 39.14 -10.92 19.20
CA LEU A 641 37.83 -11.20 18.63
C LEU A 641 37.01 -12.13 19.54
N HIS A 642 35.83 -11.72 19.90
CA HIS A 642 34.91 -12.53 20.71
C HIS A 642 33.57 -12.80 20.00
N GLU A 643 32.75 -13.70 20.57
CA GLU A 643 31.55 -14.25 19.99
C GLU A 643 31.76 -15.00 18.66
N LEU A 644 32.97 -15.46 18.38
CA LEU A 644 33.25 -16.44 17.34
C LEU A 644 33.21 -17.83 17.95
N GLU A 645 32.40 -18.72 17.37
CA GLU A 645 32.20 -20.07 17.89
C GLU A 645 32.24 -21.11 16.75
N VAL A 646 32.69 -22.30 17.05
CA VAL A 646 32.79 -23.44 16.14
C VAL A 646 32.14 -24.69 16.74
N ALA A 647 31.57 -25.57 15.90
CA ALA A 647 31.07 -26.87 16.33
C ALA A 647 31.48 -27.96 15.36
N GLY A 648 31.70 -29.16 15.90
CA GLY A 648 31.93 -30.40 15.16
C GLY A 648 30.62 -31.15 14.84
N GLU A 649 30.74 -32.45 14.63
CA GLU A 649 29.58 -33.36 14.36
C GLU A 649 28.59 -33.43 15.55
N ASP A 650 29.08 -33.21 16.75
CA ASP A 650 28.27 -33.21 17.98
C ASP A 650 27.33 -32.01 18.10
N GLY A 651 27.50 -30.97 17.24
CA GLY A 651 26.70 -29.76 17.26
C GLY A 651 26.94 -28.88 18.50
N LEU A 652 27.93 -29.17 19.33
CA LEU A 652 28.26 -28.36 20.52
C LEU A 652 29.20 -27.21 20.14
N PHE A 653 28.76 -25.99 20.42
CA PHE A 653 29.53 -24.78 20.10
C PHE A 653 30.50 -24.40 21.18
N HIS A 654 31.76 -24.14 20.76
CA HIS A 654 32.86 -23.71 21.60
C HIS A 654 33.48 -22.42 21.07
N PRO A 655 33.99 -21.52 21.94
CA PRO A 655 34.70 -20.32 21.47
C PRO A 655 35.91 -20.70 20.60
N ALA A 656 36.08 -19.96 19.52
CA ALA A 656 37.19 -20.12 18.60
C ALA A 656 38.03 -18.84 18.53
N LYS A 657 39.34 -19.03 18.23
CA LYS A 657 40.24 -17.92 17.96
C LYS A 657 40.37 -17.70 16.46
N ALA A 658 40.54 -16.47 16.07
CA ALA A 658 40.82 -16.10 14.69
C ALA A 658 41.93 -15.05 14.61
N VAL A 659 42.56 -14.97 13.44
CA VAL A 659 43.47 -13.92 13.07
C VAL A 659 42.79 -12.99 12.09
N LEU A 660 42.81 -11.69 12.37
CA LEU A 660 42.38 -10.66 11.45
C LEU A 660 43.62 -10.24 10.63
N LYS A 661 43.50 -10.31 9.31
CA LYS A 661 44.58 -9.91 8.40
C LYS A 661 43.95 -9.24 7.18
N ASP A 662 44.24 -7.96 6.99
CA ASP A 662 43.61 -7.17 5.92
C ASP A 662 42.08 -7.29 5.98
N ASN A 663 41.44 -7.65 4.91
CA ASN A 663 39.99 -7.89 4.88
C ASN A 663 39.59 -9.36 5.13
N HIS A 664 40.49 -10.15 5.75
CA HIS A 664 40.24 -11.58 6.00
C HIS A 664 40.13 -11.92 7.49
N LEU A 665 39.16 -12.78 7.78
CA LEU A 665 39.06 -13.52 9.06
C LEU A 665 39.58 -14.94 8.83
N LEU A 666 40.65 -15.31 9.50
CA LEU A 666 41.31 -16.60 9.38
C LEU A 666 41.11 -17.42 10.66
N ILE A 667 40.53 -18.62 10.52
CA ILE A 667 40.23 -19.52 11.64
C ILE A 667 41.02 -20.81 11.42
N ASP A 668 41.89 -21.16 12.36
CA ASP A 668 42.62 -22.43 12.37
C ASP A 668 41.86 -23.45 13.22
N PHE A 669 41.48 -24.57 12.63
CA PHE A 669 40.74 -25.65 13.29
C PHE A 669 41.69 -26.68 13.94
N GLY A 670 43.01 -26.60 13.66
CA GLY A 670 43.99 -27.56 14.14
C GLY A 670 43.66 -29.00 13.71
N LYS A 671 43.37 -29.87 14.70
CA LYS A 671 42.99 -31.27 14.46
C LYS A 671 41.47 -31.52 14.59
N GLN A 672 40.67 -30.49 14.84
CA GLN A 672 39.24 -30.62 15.05
C GLN A 672 38.53 -30.70 13.70
N ASP A 673 37.56 -31.61 13.56
CA ASP A 673 36.70 -31.72 12.38
C ASP A 673 35.48 -30.79 12.55
N ILE A 674 35.70 -29.49 12.23
CA ILE A 674 34.67 -28.45 12.37
C ILE A 674 33.69 -28.53 11.23
N LYS A 675 32.40 -28.48 11.55
CA LYS A 675 31.26 -28.52 10.61
C LYS A 675 30.55 -27.18 10.48
N VAL A 676 30.58 -26.38 11.55
CA VAL A 676 29.81 -25.10 11.59
C VAL A 676 30.70 -24.05 12.27
N VAL A 677 30.69 -22.85 11.70
CA VAL A 677 31.26 -21.63 12.28
C VAL A 677 30.17 -20.57 12.36
N ARG A 678 30.09 -19.86 13.49
CA ARG A 678 29.16 -18.75 13.69
C ARG A 678 29.81 -17.59 14.44
N TYR A 679 29.31 -16.38 14.16
CA TYR A 679 29.73 -15.13 14.79
C TYR A 679 28.56 -14.30 15.23
N GLY A 680 28.66 -13.61 16.37
CA GLY A 680 27.60 -12.73 16.87
C GLY A 680 26.30 -13.46 17.15
N TRP A 681 26.36 -14.74 17.56
CA TRP A 681 25.17 -15.61 17.64
C TRP A 681 24.41 -15.49 18.97
N LYS A 682 24.76 -14.54 19.81
CA LYS A 682 23.96 -14.25 20.99
C LYS A 682 22.75 -13.38 20.66
N PRO A 683 21.62 -13.53 21.34
CA PRO A 683 20.47 -12.65 21.17
C PRO A 683 20.86 -11.17 21.34
N TYR A 684 21.42 -10.80 22.48
CA TYR A 684 22.12 -9.53 22.67
C TYR A 684 23.61 -9.76 22.39
N SER A 685 24.01 -9.49 21.17
CA SER A 685 25.37 -9.65 20.70
C SER A 685 26.22 -8.42 21.04
N GLN A 686 27.43 -8.67 21.53
CA GLN A 686 28.48 -7.69 21.74
C GLN A 686 29.71 -8.02 20.87
N GLY A 687 29.45 -8.63 19.70
CA GLY A 687 30.52 -8.93 18.75
C GLY A 687 31.27 -7.66 18.34
N ASN A 688 32.62 -7.73 18.38
CA ASN A 688 33.50 -6.59 18.21
C ASN A 688 34.19 -6.50 16.83
N LEU A 689 33.83 -7.35 15.87
CA LEU A 689 34.39 -7.30 14.52
C LEU A 689 33.86 -6.10 13.75
N VAL A 690 34.76 -5.21 13.35
CA VAL A 690 34.42 -4.01 12.56
C VAL A 690 35.46 -3.80 11.45
N ASN A 691 35.13 -2.94 10.49
CA ASN A 691 36.11 -2.42 9.53
C ASN A 691 36.90 -1.23 10.11
N GLU A 692 37.79 -0.67 9.30
CA GLU A 692 38.62 0.51 9.65
C GLU A 692 37.80 1.75 10.01
N MET A 693 36.52 1.81 9.57
CA MET A 693 35.57 2.92 9.84
C MET A 693 34.65 2.64 11.03
N GLY A 694 34.80 1.49 11.71
CA GLY A 694 33.97 1.09 12.85
C GLY A 694 32.57 0.57 12.43
N VAL A 695 32.37 0.22 11.16
CA VAL A 695 31.12 -0.43 10.71
C VAL A 695 31.14 -1.90 11.11
N PRO A 696 30.13 -2.40 11.86
CA PRO A 696 30.14 -3.75 12.39
C PRO A 696 29.88 -4.81 11.31
N ALA A 697 30.48 -5.98 11.51
CA ALA A 697 30.13 -7.18 10.76
C ALA A 697 28.78 -7.74 11.21
N SER A 698 28.05 -8.32 10.28
CA SER A 698 26.78 -8.98 10.56
C SER A 698 26.95 -10.28 11.35
N THR A 699 25.93 -10.68 12.09
CA THR A 699 25.77 -12.06 12.56
C THR A 699 25.81 -13.01 11.36
N PHE A 700 26.58 -14.10 11.45
CA PHE A 700 26.63 -15.14 10.43
C PHE A 700 26.70 -16.56 11.00
N LEU A 701 26.22 -17.51 10.21
CA LEU A 701 26.42 -18.95 10.41
C LEU A 701 26.79 -19.57 9.07
N ILE A 702 27.92 -20.29 9.04
CA ILE A 702 28.48 -20.91 7.84
C ILE A 702 28.67 -22.40 8.13
N LYS A 703 28.23 -23.26 7.22
CA LYS A 703 28.29 -24.73 7.34
C LYS A 703 29.24 -25.34 6.31
N GLN A 704 29.77 -26.54 6.63
CA GLN A 704 30.51 -27.38 5.69
C GLN A 704 29.57 -27.98 4.62
N PRO A 705 29.92 -28.07 3.32
CA PRO A 705 31.16 -27.56 2.76
C PRO A 705 31.17 -26.03 2.84
N PHE A 706 32.25 -25.47 3.40
CA PHE A 706 32.32 -24.06 3.72
C PHE A 706 32.09 -23.19 2.47
N LYS A 707 30.86 -22.76 2.34
CA LYS A 707 30.39 -21.82 1.33
C LYS A 707 29.43 -20.86 1.99
N ASP A 708 29.47 -19.60 1.62
CA ASP A 708 28.45 -18.64 1.97
C ASP A 708 27.28 -18.83 0.97
N ILE A 709 26.17 -19.30 1.49
CA ILE A 709 24.97 -19.59 0.70
C ILE A 709 24.12 -18.33 0.65
#